data_3112aaf101b0ed8e7077dcf3d893d105
#
_entry.id   3112aaf101b0ed8e7077dcf3d893d105
#
_cell.length_a   1.000
_cell.length_b   1.000
_cell.length_c   1.000
_cell.angle_alpha   90.00
_cell.angle_beta   90.00
_cell.angle_gamma   90.00
#
_symmetry.space_group_name_H-M   'P 1'
#
loop_
_entity.id
_entity.type
_entity.pdbx_description
1 polymer ?
#
loop_
_entity_poly.entity_id
_entity_poly.type
_entity_poly.pdbx_seq_one_letter_code
_entity_poly.pdbx_strand_id
1 'polypeptide(L)'
;MSKKTFSADVAQLLKLVTHSIYSNKEIFIRELIANANDAIQKAKILAAGDASYLGDEIDLNIKITIDKDKKTLTLEDTGIGMSSEDVEAHIGTIAKSGTKSFLEKLKDMKDTPNNLVGQFGIGFYSAFMVADKVEIFTKANGSDGVYRSSTGDADYEIEKNDKSDRGTRIILHLNDESTEYLEDYRMRSLIRKYADYIPVPILMATSEKPQAENDSKKENTWSLQLEAWSQFEQVNAMTAIRQKNKKDVTAEEYTNHFQSLAFSQDVPLDIIHLNIEGNINYKAVLYIPSKPNPFVDLNDPAKEYGPALYVQNVMIMDHCKDLLPAWMRHIVGIVETPDLPLNVSREILQQSSIMSKIQTSLVKEVIKSLLYIKKENNPDYMTYYTSFWRLLKEGAYYDQEKKEEIASLLYFQNSITNNASTKEESPSSGYGEGLGWGITLDEYISNNTESLKWLKSLYYLHTPSAKEGINSPHIHKMKKRNLDVLFMTDPIDEYLISMLRTYKEYNFVNIASSDVTLPEFEGEKDEKEVVEKNEKQHKNFLAFVSTIIGQDTLEKVSFWQDLGDSLAVLDTPDGQPTAQMTRMMKAMGQEIPTIKKKLIINPDNKLVQKYMSAYDTDPKSDKVHLFVEYLYEQALLLEWSEIESINNFLSKANQLMN
;
A
#
# COMPACT_ATOMS: atom_id res chain seq x y z
N MET A 1 30.53 13.96 46.95
CA MET A 1 29.80 13.00 46.09
C MET A 1 30.84 12.30 45.24
N SER A 2 31.04 10.97 45.39
CA SER A 2 31.94 10.18 44.54
C SER A 2 31.21 9.86 43.23
N LYS A 3 31.75 10.31 42.10
CA LYS A 3 31.32 9.83 40.76
C LYS A 3 31.71 8.35 40.66
N LYS A 4 30.70 7.48 40.43
CA LYS A 4 30.92 6.06 40.09
C LYS A 4 30.68 5.90 38.59
N THR A 5 31.56 5.18 37.93
CA THR A 5 31.40 4.78 36.51
C THR A 5 30.60 3.48 36.45
N PHE A 6 29.69 3.36 35.44
CA PHE A 6 29.03 2.10 35.17
C PHE A 6 30.05 1.08 34.67
N SER A 7 30.02 -0.15 35.20
CA SER A 7 30.72 -1.30 34.63
C SER A 7 29.74 -2.10 33.78
N ALA A 8 30.15 -2.48 32.57
CA ALA A 8 29.33 -3.30 31.66
C ALA A 8 29.94 -4.70 31.57
N ASP A 9 29.08 -5.73 31.59
CA ASP A 9 29.44 -7.09 31.21
C ASP A 9 29.47 -7.16 29.68
N VAL A 10 30.66 -7.26 29.09
CA VAL A 10 30.89 -7.26 27.65
C VAL A 10 30.24 -8.45 26.98
N ALA A 11 30.26 -9.65 27.60
CA ALA A 11 29.61 -10.84 27.06
C ALA A 11 28.08 -10.70 26.99
N GLN A 12 27.48 -10.09 28.04
CA GLN A 12 26.03 -9.79 28.00
C GLN A 12 25.68 -8.73 26.96
N LEU A 13 26.51 -7.70 26.78
CA LEU A 13 26.29 -6.70 25.73
C LEU A 13 26.41 -7.31 24.35
N LEU A 14 27.38 -8.19 24.09
CA LEU A 14 27.47 -8.91 22.80
C LEU A 14 26.23 -9.76 22.52
N LYS A 15 25.75 -10.51 23.54
CA LYS A 15 24.51 -11.28 23.42
C LYS A 15 23.29 -10.40 23.13
N LEU A 16 23.18 -9.23 23.76
CA LEU A 16 22.11 -8.27 23.46
C LEU A 16 22.22 -7.75 22.03
N VAL A 17 23.42 -7.43 21.55
CA VAL A 17 23.65 -6.97 20.17
C VAL A 17 23.28 -8.05 19.16
N THR A 18 23.69 -9.29 19.39
CA THR A 18 23.51 -10.41 18.45
C THR A 18 22.08 -10.99 18.46
N HIS A 19 21.36 -10.95 19.60
CA HIS A 19 20.06 -11.61 19.73
C HIS A 19 18.86 -10.68 19.92
N SER A 20 19.08 -9.39 20.26
CA SER A 20 17.98 -8.47 20.59
C SER A 20 17.89 -7.25 19.67
N ILE A 21 19.00 -6.87 19.03
CA ILE A 21 19.02 -5.68 18.15
C ILE A 21 18.54 -6.01 16.74
N TYR A 22 18.87 -7.19 16.24
CA TYR A 22 18.53 -7.62 14.90
C TYR A 22 17.47 -8.73 14.93
N SER A 23 16.38 -8.54 14.19
CA SER A 23 15.29 -9.51 14.09
C SER A 23 15.57 -10.63 13.06
N ASN A 24 16.45 -10.37 12.09
CA ASN A 24 16.74 -11.30 10.99
C ASN A 24 18.26 -11.57 10.91
N LYS A 25 18.63 -12.87 10.90
CA LYS A 25 20.03 -13.29 10.77
C LYS A 25 20.69 -12.84 9.45
N GLU A 26 19.92 -12.73 8.36
CA GLU A 26 20.44 -12.30 7.04
C GLU A 26 21.18 -10.94 7.06
N ILE A 27 20.91 -10.12 8.06
CA ILE A 27 21.48 -8.78 8.19
C ILE A 27 23.01 -8.82 8.32
N PHE A 28 23.60 -9.95 8.77
CA PHE A 28 25.05 -10.07 8.87
C PHE A 28 25.76 -9.74 7.55
N ILE A 29 25.24 -10.22 6.42
CA ILE A 29 25.88 -9.97 5.12
C ILE A 29 25.73 -8.51 4.70
N ARG A 30 24.58 -7.87 4.97
CA ARG A 30 24.37 -6.43 4.75
C ARG A 30 25.42 -5.60 5.51
N GLU A 31 25.59 -5.88 6.79
CA GLU A 31 26.50 -5.11 7.63
C GLU A 31 27.97 -5.32 7.24
N LEU A 32 28.37 -6.56 6.93
CA LEU A 32 29.75 -6.84 6.51
C LEU A 32 30.08 -6.20 5.16
N ILE A 33 29.18 -6.28 4.18
CA ILE A 33 29.35 -5.64 2.87
C ILE A 33 29.34 -4.11 3.01
N ALA A 34 28.47 -3.54 3.85
CA ALA A 34 28.47 -2.10 4.13
C ALA A 34 29.79 -1.62 4.74
N ASN A 35 30.36 -2.38 5.68
CA ASN A 35 31.66 -2.08 6.27
C ASN A 35 32.80 -2.17 5.24
N ALA A 36 32.79 -3.18 4.37
CA ALA A 36 33.75 -3.34 3.29
C ALA A 36 33.65 -2.17 2.27
N ASN A 37 32.43 -1.79 1.89
CA ASN A 37 32.20 -0.62 1.05
C ASN A 37 32.74 0.66 1.70
N ASP A 38 32.44 0.89 2.98
CA ASP A 38 32.96 2.04 3.70
C ASP A 38 34.51 2.09 3.71
N ALA A 39 35.15 0.93 3.91
CA ALA A 39 36.61 0.81 3.87
C ALA A 39 37.15 1.17 2.48
N ILE A 40 36.50 0.74 1.42
CA ILE A 40 36.86 1.07 0.03
C ILE A 40 36.61 2.55 -0.29
N GLN A 41 35.47 3.11 0.14
CA GLN A 41 35.20 4.55 -0.07
C GLN A 41 36.23 5.43 0.64
N LYS A 42 36.65 5.06 1.89
CA LYS A 42 37.72 5.72 2.59
C LYS A 42 39.06 5.65 1.83
N ALA A 43 39.38 4.48 1.25
CA ALA A 43 40.55 4.34 0.40
C ALA A 43 40.50 5.25 -0.82
N LYS A 44 39.35 5.35 -1.50
CA LYS A 44 39.13 6.27 -2.64
C LYS A 44 39.34 7.73 -2.23
N ILE A 45 38.83 8.14 -1.07
CA ILE A 45 38.98 9.51 -0.58
C ILE A 45 40.45 9.83 -0.30
N LEU A 46 41.21 8.93 0.33
CA LEU A 46 42.60 9.12 0.58
C LEU A 46 43.43 9.14 -0.73
N ALA A 47 43.10 8.28 -1.69
CA ALA A 47 43.74 8.24 -3.00
C ALA A 47 43.46 9.50 -3.85
N ALA A 48 42.34 10.19 -3.64
CA ALA A 48 42.08 11.47 -4.29
C ALA A 48 43.04 12.58 -3.83
N GLY A 49 43.56 12.48 -2.58
CA GLY A 49 44.58 13.36 -2.07
C GLY A 49 46.04 12.92 -2.38
N ASP A 50 46.26 11.61 -2.51
CA ASP A 50 47.55 10.99 -2.82
C ASP A 50 47.34 9.76 -3.73
N ALA A 51 47.59 9.90 -5.01
CA ALA A 51 47.42 8.83 -5.98
C ALA A 51 48.27 7.58 -5.71
N SER A 52 49.38 7.73 -4.97
CA SER A 52 50.23 6.61 -4.58
C SER A 52 49.64 5.74 -3.47
N TYR A 53 48.56 6.20 -2.82
CA TYR A 53 47.95 5.52 -1.67
C TYR A 53 47.43 4.11 -2.03
N LEU A 54 46.94 3.91 -3.26
CA LEU A 54 46.43 2.60 -3.70
C LEU A 54 47.55 1.60 -4.02
N GLY A 55 48.78 2.04 -4.27
CA GLY A 55 49.91 1.19 -4.62
C GLY A 55 49.65 0.43 -5.92
N ASP A 56 50.04 -0.84 -5.96
CA ASP A 56 49.82 -1.74 -7.10
C ASP A 56 48.39 -2.30 -7.17
N GLU A 57 47.57 -2.16 -6.11
CA GLU A 57 46.19 -2.60 -6.03
C GLU A 57 45.24 -1.50 -6.49
N ILE A 58 45.04 -1.39 -7.78
CA ILE A 58 44.14 -0.44 -8.41
C ILE A 58 42.69 -0.95 -8.40
N ASP A 59 42.47 -2.27 -8.37
CA ASP A 59 41.14 -2.88 -8.44
C ASP A 59 40.44 -2.92 -7.08
N LEU A 60 39.57 -1.97 -6.87
CA LEU A 60 38.77 -1.86 -5.64
C LEU A 60 37.52 -2.75 -5.76
N ASN A 61 37.47 -3.83 -4.99
CA ASN A 61 36.39 -4.82 -5.03
C ASN A 61 36.17 -5.49 -3.67
N ILE A 62 35.05 -6.19 -3.56
CA ILE A 62 34.71 -7.10 -2.47
C ILE A 62 34.61 -8.50 -3.05
N LYS A 63 35.34 -9.47 -2.48
CA LYS A 63 35.28 -10.88 -2.87
C LYS A 63 34.61 -11.70 -1.79
N ILE A 64 33.70 -12.60 -2.21
CA ILE A 64 33.01 -13.52 -1.30
C ILE A 64 33.29 -14.94 -1.78
N THR A 65 33.81 -15.79 -0.88
CA THR A 65 34.16 -17.17 -1.15
C THR A 65 33.50 -18.09 -0.14
N ILE A 66 32.98 -19.21 -0.60
CA ILE A 66 32.29 -20.22 0.22
C ILE A 66 33.15 -21.51 0.16
N ASP A 67 33.46 -22.06 1.34
CA ASP A 67 34.06 -23.39 1.49
C ASP A 67 33.11 -24.28 2.30
N LYS A 68 32.42 -25.17 1.60
CA LYS A 68 31.42 -26.08 2.20
C LYS A 68 32.06 -27.12 3.13
N ASP A 69 33.28 -27.57 2.80
CA ASP A 69 33.95 -28.62 3.55
C ASP A 69 34.42 -28.10 4.91
N LYS A 70 34.90 -26.85 4.95
CA LYS A 70 35.32 -26.19 6.19
C LYS A 70 34.19 -25.44 6.89
N LYS A 71 33.01 -25.40 6.29
CA LYS A 71 31.86 -24.56 6.73
C LYS A 71 32.25 -23.09 6.94
N THR A 72 33.04 -22.53 6.00
CA THR A 72 33.48 -21.14 6.11
C THR A 72 32.93 -20.27 4.98
N LEU A 73 32.57 -19.03 5.36
CA LEU A 73 32.27 -17.92 4.47
C LEU A 73 33.36 -16.88 4.62
N THR A 74 34.05 -16.53 3.54
CA THR A 74 35.11 -15.53 3.54
C THR A 74 34.63 -14.31 2.77
N LEU A 75 34.76 -13.12 3.39
CA LEU A 75 34.58 -11.82 2.76
C LEU A 75 35.90 -11.06 2.78
N GLU A 76 36.36 -10.59 1.64
CA GLU A 76 37.60 -9.85 1.48
C GLU A 76 37.35 -8.53 0.76
N ASP A 77 37.87 -7.42 1.30
CA ASP A 77 37.83 -6.10 0.71
C ASP A 77 39.22 -5.57 0.44
N THR A 78 39.36 -4.74 -0.59
CA THR A 78 40.59 -4.00 -0.93
C THR A 78 40.56 -2.57 -0.36
N GLY A 79 39.85 -2.35 0.75
CA GLY A 79 39.69 -1.06 1.41
C GLY A 79 40.94 -0.55 2.15
N ILE A 80 40.78 0.42 3.04
CA ILE A 80 41.89 1.02 3.77
C ILE A 80 42.65 0.05 4.68
N GLY A 81 42.02 -1.09 5.09
CA GLY A 81 42.55 -1.97 6.12
C GLY A 81 42.61 -1.32 7.50
N MET A 82 43.25 -2.01 8.44
CA MET A 82 43.40 -1.56 9.84
C MET A 82 44.80 -1.84 10.35
N SER A 83 45.36 -0.92 11.13
CA SER A 83 46.54 -1.15 11.98
C SER A 83 46.17 -1.93 13.26
N SER A 84 47.14 -2.35 14.04
CA SER A 84 46.90 -3.01 15.36
C SER A 84 46.09 -2.10 16.29
N GLU A 85 46.42 -0.82 16.32
CA GLU A 85 45.73 0.19 17.12
C GLU A 85 44.30 0.40 16.66
N ASP A 86 44.06 0.35 15.32
CA ASP A 86 42.70 0.47 14.77
C ASP A 86 41.85 -0.74 15.12
N VAL A 87 42.39 -1.96 15.07
CA VAL A 87 41.69 -3.20 15.42
C VAL A 87 41.27 -3.16 16.90
N GLU A 88 42.19 -2.78 17.81
CA GLU A 88 41.85 -2.62 19.22
C GLU A 88 40.81 -1.52 19.46
N ALA A 89 40.98 -0.38 18.79
CA ALA A 89 40.11 0.78 18.98
C ALA A 89 38.69 0.60 18.42
N HIS A 90 38.54 -0.07 17.29
CA HIS A 90 37.27 -0.09 16.54
C HIS A 90 36.58 -1.45 16.56
N ILE A 91 37.31 -2.55 16.72
CA ILE A 91 36.72 -3.89 16.79
C ILE A 91 36.87 -4.47 18.21
N GLY A 92 37.87 -4.05 18.99
CA GLY A 92 38.00 -4.39 20.41
C GLY A 92 37.10 -3.57 21.36
N THR A 93 36.42 -2.54 20.85
CA THR A 93 35.55 -1.67 21.65
C THR A 93 34.15 -1.63 21.04
N ILE A 94 33.14 -2.14 21.75
CA ILE A 94 31.75 -2.16 21.30
C ILE A 94 31.21 -0.73 21.16
N ALA A 95 30.43 -0.46 20.10
CA ALA A 95 29.82 0.84 19.81
C ALA A 95 30.82 1.99 19.52
N LYS A 96 32.02 1.67 19.08
CA LYS A 96 33.02 2.67 18.64
C LYS A 96 33.20 2.56 17.12
N SER A 97 32.70 3.56 16.39
CA SER A 97 32.73 3.57 14.92
C SER A 97 34.03 4.20 14.40
N GLY A 98 34.80 3.42 13.62
CA GLY A 98 35.93 3.92 12.84
C GLY A 98 35.52 4.87 11.71
N THR A 99 34.33 4.73 11.20
CA THR A 99 33.75 5.65 10.18
C THR A 99 33.47 7.03 10.78
N LYS A 100 32.87 7.07 11.98
CA LYS A 100 32.66 8.34 12.71
C LYS A 100 33.93 9.06 13.00
N SER A 101 34.94 8.32 13.51
CA SER A 101 36.29 8.89 13.81
C SER A 101 36.97 9.39 12.52
N PHE A 102 36.81 8.73 11.41
CA PHE A 102 37.32 9.17 10.10
C PHE A 102 36.64 10.46 9.62
N LEU A 103 35.30 10.54 9.68
CA LEU A 103 34.54 11.74 9.34
C LEU A 103 34.88 12.94 10.20
N GLU A 104 35.16 12.73 11.50
CA GLU A 104 35.60 13.80 12.41
C GLU A 104 36.97 14.38 12.01
N LYS A 105 37.90 13.57 11.52
CA LYS A 105 39.19 14.01 10.99
C LYS A 105 39.07 14.79 9.66
N LEU A 106 38.01 14.56 8.89
CA LEU A 106 37.78 15.21 7.61
C LEU A 106 36.91 16.49 7.68
N LYS A 107 36.38 16.86 8.85
CA LYS A 107 35.53 18.05 9.04
C LYS A 107 36.15 19.37 8.58
N ASP A 108 37.46 19.44 8.50
CA ASP A 108 38.19 20.63 8.02
C ASP A 108 38.31 20.68 6.47
N MET A 109 37.86 19.63 5.75
CA MET A 109 37.82 19.59 4.28
C MET A 109 36.41 19.99 3.76
N LYS A 110 36.37 20.96 2.85
CA LYS A 110 35.13 21.58 2.33
C LYS A 110 34.18 20.64 1.59
N ASP A 111 34.64 19.45 1.18
CA ASP A 111 33.86 18.46 0.42
C ASP A 111 33.90 17.11 1.14
N THR A 112 33.33 17.01 2.33
CA THR A 112 33.22 15.72 3.04
C THR A 112 32.10 14.90 2.42
N PRO A 113 32.38 13.75 1.77
CA PRO A 113 31.31 12.90 1.22
C PRO A 113 30.48 12.30 2.35
N ASN A 114 29.19 12.53 2.34
CA ASN A 114 28.22 11.95 3.29
C ASN A 114 27.86 10.48 2.98
N ASN A 115 28.70 9.76 2.22
CA ASN A 115 28.36 8.45 1.66
C ASN A 115 28.83 7.25 2.51
N LEU A 116 29.17 7.44 3.80
CA LEU A 116 29.64 6.38 4.67
C LEU A 116 28.52 5.89 5.60
N VAL A 117 28.26 4.58 5.60
CA VAL A 117 27.10 3.93 6.24
C VAL A 117 27.36 3.50 7.69
N GLY A 118 28.58 3.08 8.03
CA GLY A 118 28.95 2.45 9.31
C GLY A 118 29.14 3.39 10.48
N GLN A 119 28.09 4.03 10.96
CA GLN A 119 28.19 5.07 12.01
C GLN A 119 28.14 4.56 13.47
N PHE A 120 27.60 3.35 13.72
CA PHE A 120 27.28 2.88 15.08
C PHE A 120 28.34 2.00 15.72
N GLY A 121 29.26 1.38 14.94
CA GLY A 121 30.34 0.53 15.47
C GLY A 121 29.86 -0.79 16.06
N ILE A 122 28.71 -1.29 15.66
CA ILE A 122 28.16 -2.57 16.11
C ILE A 122 27.88 -3.56 14.95
N GLY A 123 27.82 -3.10 13.70
CA GLY A 123 27.46 -3.91 12.54
C GLY A 123 28.36 -5.14 12.36
N PHE A 124 29.65 -5.03 12.69
CA PHE A 124 30.58 -6.17 12.64
C PHE A 124 30.15 -7.34 13.52
N TYR A 125 29.60 -7.08 14.71
CA TYR A 125 29.21 -8.12 15.64
C TYR A 125 27.99 -8.95 15.17
N SER A 126 27.26 -8.51 14.14
CA SER A 126 26.23 -9.32 13.49
C SER A 126 26.79 -10.63 12.92
N ALA A 127 28.08 -10.71 12.63
CA ALA A 127 28.76 -11.93 12.20
C ALA A 127 28.57 -13.10 13.20
N PHE A 128 28.51 -12.82 14.50
CA PHE A 128 28.30 -13.83 15.54
C PHE A 128 26.84 -14.35 15.63
N MET A 129 25.92 -13.81 14.85
CA MET A 129 24.57 -14.39 14.69
C MET A 129 24.59 -15.69 13.89
N VAL A 130 25.62 -15.88 13.05
CA VAL A 130 25.74 -16.97 12.09
C VAL A 130 27.02 -17.78 12.23
N ALA A 131 28.00 -17.29 13.00
CA ALA A 131 29.32 -17.92 13.13
C ALA A 131 29.69 -18.15 14.59
N ASP A 132 30.28 -19.33 14.88
CA ASP A 132 30.86 -19.69 16.20
C ASP A 132 32.24 -19.10 16.38
N LYS A 133 32.95 -18.77 15.29
CA LYS A 133 34.27 -18.15 15.30
C LYS A 133 34.40 -17.18 14.13
N VAL A 134 35.01 -16.03 14.38
CA VAL A 134 35.32 -15.02 13.37
C VAL A 134 36.80 -14.72 13.39
N GLU A 135 37.46 -14.84 12.22
CA GLU A 135 38.88 -14.51 12.05
C GLU A 135 39.00 -13.30 11.10
N ILE A 136 39.89 -12.38 11.44
CA ILE A 136 40.15 -11.17 10.66
C ILE A 136 41.65 -11.12 10.34
N PHE A 137 41.95 -10.94 9.07
CA PHE A 137 43.27 -10.63 8.53
C PHE A 137 43.21 -9.25 7.90
N THR A 138 43.94 -8.29 8.42
CA THR A 138 43.86 -6.91 7.93
C THR A 138 45.22 -6.25 7.88
N LYS A 139 45.37 -5.29 6.94
CA LYS A 139 46.58 -4.48 6.82
C LYS A 139 46.23 -3.09 6.29
N ALA A 140 46.64 -2.06 7.02
CA ALA A 140 46.59 -0.68 6.54
C ALA A 140 47.86 -0.35 5.73
N ASN A 141 47.78 0.66 4.88
CA ASN A 141 48.93 1.11 4.12
C ASN A 141 50.05 1.56 5.06
N GLY A 142 51.26 1.05 4.85
CA GLY A 142 52.43 1.37 5.67
C GLY A 142 52.51 0.70 7.07
N SER A 143 51.55 -0.20 7.41
CA SER A 143 51.56 -0.97 8.67
C SER A 143 51.92 -2.44 8.47
N ASP A 144 52.21 -3.15 9.55
CA ASP A 144 52.30 -4.62 9.57
C ASP A 144 50.90 -5.23 9.41
N GLY A 145 50.83 -6.46 8.88
CA GLY A 145 49.60 -7.26 8.86
C GLY A 145 49.17 -7.68 10.27
N VAL A 146 47.87 -7.68 10.54
CA VAL A 146 47.29 -8.02 11.84
C VAL A 146 46.31 -9.18 11.65
N TYR A 147 46.42 -10.20 12.52
CA TYR A 147 45.43 -11.26 12.67
C TYR A 147 44.67 -11.06 13.98
N ARG A 148 43.36 -11.28 13.93
CA ARG A 148 42.48 -11.29 15.09
C ARG A 148 41.50 -12.44 15.01
N SER A 149 41.28 -13.14 16.14
CA SER A 149 40.25 -14.17 16.23
C SER A 149 39.38 -14.00 17.48
N SER A 150 38.11 -14.33 17.38
CA SER A 150 37.17 -14.30 18.51
C SER A 150 36.06 -15.32 18.29
N THR A 151 35.54 -15.87 19.38
CA THR A 151 34.36 -16.75 19.42
C THR A 151 33.06 -16.02 19.80
N GLY A 152 33.12 -14.68 19.91
CA GLY A 152 31.96 -13.89 20.34
C GLY A 152 31.82 -13.75 21.86
N ASP A 153 32.77 -14.29 22.60
CA ASP A 153 32.90 -14.05 24.03
C ASP A 153 33.63 -12.70 24.30
N ALA A 154 33.86 -12.40 25.58
CA ALA A 154 34.54 -11.17 25.99
C ALA A 154 35.98 -11.07 25.52
N ASP A 155 36.62 -12.18 25.20
CA ASP A 155 38.01 -12.29 24.86
C ASP A 155 38.26 -12.41 23.36
N TYR A 156 39.40 -11.90 22.91
CA TYR A 156 39.87 -12.07 21.52
C TYR A 156 41.41 -12.16 21.52
N GLU A 157 41.93 -12.86 20.52
CA GLU A 157 43.35 -12.98 20.25
C GLU A 157 43.76 -11.99 19.17
N ILE A 158 44.94 -11.38 19.30
CA ILE A 158 45.53 -10.50 18.30
C ILE A 158 46.99 -10.84 18.09
N GLU A 159 47.42 -11.00 16.84
CA GLU A 159 48.78 -11.36 16.47
C GLU A 159 49.22 -10.63 15.19
N LYS A 160 50.53 -10.54 14.94
CA LYS A 160 51.06 -10.13 13.66
C LYS A 160 50.86 -11.24 12.62
N ASN A 161 50.60 -10.87 11.36
CA ASN A 161 50.54 -11.81 10.27
C ASN A 161 51.27 -11.28 9.02
N ASP A 162 51.49 -12.15 8.06
CA ASP A 162 52.26 -11.87 6.83
C ASP A 162 51.35 -11.37 5.67
N LYS A 163 50.17 -10.80 5.94
CA LYS A 163 49.32 -10.24 4.86
C LYS A 163 50.11 -9.17 4.10
N SER A 164 50.34 -9.40 2.80
CA SER A 164 51.11 -8.52 1.93
C SER A 164 50.29 -7.31 1.47
N ASP A 165 49.02 -7.51 1.20
CA ASP A 165 48.16 -6.56 0.51
C ASP A 165 47.33 -5.73 1.48
N ARG A 166 47.03 -4.50 1.11
CA ARG A 166 46.10 -3.62 1.83
C ARG A 166 44.67 -4.19 1.81
N GLY A 167 43.92 -3.94 2.88
CA GLY A 167 42.49 -4.35 2.96
C GLY A 167 42.23 -5.32 4.11
N THR A 168 41.03 -5.87 4.15
CA THR A 168 40.58 -6.75 5.22
C THR A 168 39.96 -8.03 4.67
N ARG A 169 40.32 -9.18 5.23
CA ARG A 169 39.71 -10.48 5.00
C ARG A 169 39.06 -10.96 6.30
N ILE A 170 37.79 -11.27 6.26
CA ILE A 170 37.01 -11.81 7.36
C ILE A 170 36.59 -13.24 7.02
N ILE A 171 36.89 -14.19 7.89
CA ILE A 171 36.48 -15.59 7.75
C ILE A 171 35.50 -15.90 8.87
N LEU A 172 34.30 -16.32 8.48
CA LEU A 172 33.22 -16.75 9.34
C LEU A 172 33.18 -18.29 9.36
N HIS A 173 33.38 -18.90 10.52
CA HIS A 173 33.15 -20.32 10.75
C HIS A 173 31.68 -20.47 11.14
N LEU A 174 30.85 -20.87 10.19
CA LEU A 174 29.38 -20.86 10.36
C LEU A 174 28.94 -21.97 11.33
N ASN A 175 28.00 -21.61 12.20
CA ASN A 175 27.34 -22.57 13.10
C ASN A 175 26.40 -23.51 12.31
N ASP A 176 25.98 -24.61 12.95
CA ASP A 176 25.17 -25.64 12.30
C ASP A 176 23.79 -25.15 11.83
N GLU A 177 23.22 -24.12 12.50
CA GLU A 177 21.92 -23.53 12.13
C GLU A 177 22.02 -22.58 10.92
N SER A 178 23.21 -22.20 10.50
CA SER A 178 23.46 -21.16 9.48
C SER A 178 24.11 -21.73 8.21
N THR A 179 24.07 -23.05 8.02
CA THR A 179 24.63 -23.72 6.85
C THR A 179 23.96 -23.37 5.52
N GLU A 180 22.74 -22.82 5.57
CA GLU A 180 22.05 -22.30 4.36
C GLU A 180 22.88 -21.22 3.63
N TYR A 181 23.70 -20.44 4.35
CA TYR A 181 24.55 -19.41 3.79
C TYR A 181 25.80 -19.95 3.06
N LEU A 182 26.02 -21.26 3.11
CA LEU A 182 27.01 -21.95 2.28
C LEU A 182 26.48 -22.30 0.89
N GLU A 183 25.20 -22.07 0.62
CA GLU A 183 24.62 -22.30 -0.70
C GLU A 183 24.82 -21.08 -1.58
N ASP A 184 25.46 -21.30 -2.75
CA ASP A 184 25.82 -20.24 -3.70
C ASP A 184 24.61 -19.37 -4.10
N TYR A 185 23.50 -20.01 -4.50
CA TYR A 185 22.30 -19.31 -4.91
C TYR A 185 21.73 -18.42 -3.79
N ARG A 186 21.82 -18.91 -2.53
CA ARG A 186 21.33 -18.19 -1.35
C ARG A 186 22.15 -16.93 -1.12
N MET A 187 23.46 -17.04 -1.17
CA MET A 187 24.38 -15.91 -1.00
C MET A 187 24.18 -14.88 -2.11
N ARG A 188 24.11 -15.32 -3.38
CA ARG A 188 23.82 -14.40 -4.52
C ARG A 188 22.49 -13.67 -4.34
N SER A 189 21.46 -14.36 -3.89
CA SER A 189 20.16 -13.75 -3.60
C SER A 189 20.27 -12.68 -2.52
N LEU A 190 21.00 -12.94 -1.43
CA LEU A 190 21.20 -11.98 -0.35
C LEU A 190 22.02 -10.76 -0.78
N ILE A 191 23.08 -10.96 -1.59
CA ILE A 191 23.87 -9.86 -2.14
C ILE A 191 22.99 -8.97 -3.02
N ARG A 192 22.18 -9.54 -3.92
CA ARG A 192 21.25 -8.79 -4.75
C ARG A 192 20.20 -8.07 -3.91
N LYS A 193 19.68 -8.71 -2.87
CA LYS A 193 18.69 -8.10 -1.98
C LYS A 193 19.24 -6.87 -1.25
N TYR A 194 20.40 -6.98 -0.61
CA TYR A 194 20.90 -5.97 0.33
C TYR A 194 21.97 -5.03 -0.23
N ALA A 195 22.70 -5.44 -1.27
CA ALA A 195 23.90 -4.79 -1.73
C ALA A 195 24.00 -4.61 -3.24
N ASP A 196 22.91 -4.82 -3.99
CA ASP A 196 22.92 -4.80 -5.47
C ASP A 196 23.47 -3.48 -6.04
N TYR A 197 23.20 -2.37 -5.37
CA TYR A 197 23.54 -1.03 -5.85
C TYR A 197 24.76 -0.39 -5.15
N ILE A 198 25.52 -1.17 -4.41
CA ILE A 198 26.79 -0.68 -3.85
C ILE A 198 27.76 -0.37 -5.00
N PRO A 199 28.39 0.84 -5.03
CA PRO A 199 29.21 1.30 -6.15
C PRO A 199 30.62 0.67 -6.15
N VAL A 200 30.69 -0.61 -5.82
CA VAL A 200 31.89 -1.43 -5.77
C VAL A 200 31.54 -2.82 -6.28
N PRO A 201 32.33 -3.43 -7.18
CA PRO A 201 32.08 -4.79 -7.63
C PRO A 201 32.10 -5.78 -6.47
N ILE A 202 31.05 -6.60 -6.36
CA ILE A 202 31.02 -7.74 -5.45
C ILE A 202 31.16 -9.00 -6.28
N LEU A 203 32.24 -9.72 -6.04
CA LEU A 203 32.69 -10.85 -6.84
C LEU A 203 32.47 -12.16 -6.07
N MET A 204 31.89 -13.15 -6.73
CA MET A 204 31.79 -14.53 -6.22
C MET A 204 32.39 -15.49 -7.22
N ALA A 205 32.89 -16.63 -6.75
CA ALA A 205 33.36 -17.70 -7.62
C ALA A 205 32.20 -18.22 -8.49
N THR A 206 32.49 -18.49 -9.77
CA THR A 206 31.53 -19.11 -10.69
C THR A 206 31.27 -20.56 -10.28
N SER A 207 29.99 -20.94 -10.21
CA SER A 207 29.56 -22.32 -9.87
C SER A 207 29.79 -23.33 -11.02
N GLU A 208 30.09 -22.88 -12.21
CA GLU A 208 30.38 -23.77 -13.35
C GLU A 208 31.81 -24.28 -13.27
N LYS A 209 31.97 -25.57 -12.97
CA LYS A 209 33.22 -26.27 -13.27
C LYS A 209 33.43 -26.18 -14.76
N PRO A 210 34.62 -25.77 -15.27
CA PRO A 210 34.91 -25.83 -16.67
C PRO A 210 34.65 -27.29 -17.14
N GLN A 211 33.78 -27.48 -18.11
CA GLN A 211 33.72 -28.76 -18.82
C GLN A 211 35.11 -28.96 -19.41
N ALA A 212 35.86 -29.88 -18.82
CA ALA A 212 37.12 -30.30 -19.41
C ALA A 212 36.79 -30.90 -20.76
N GLU A 213 37.03 -30.13 -21.85
CA GLU A 213 37.17 -30.69 -23.16
C GLU A 213 38.31 -31.69 -23.10
N ASN A 214 37.97 -32.93 -23.36
CA ASN A 214 38.91 -34.01 -23.49
C ASN A 214 39.87 -33.76 -24.66
N ASP A 215 40.91 -33.00 -24.43
CA ASP A 215 42.07 -32.97 -25.30
C ASP A 215 43.32 -33.34 -24.50
N SER A 216 43.66 -34.61 -24.64
CA SER A 216 44.86 -35.22 -24.12
C SER A 216 46.07 -34.57 -24.80
N LYS A 217 46.80 -33.70 -24.10
CA LYS A 217 48.29 -33.57 -24.05
C LYS A 217 48.75 -32.22 -23.54
N LYS A 218 49.49 -32.31 -22.48
CA LYS A 218 50.51 -31.45 -21.91
C LYS A 218 50.22 -30.90 -20.50
N GLU A 219 50.83 -31.58 -19.56
CA GLU A 219 51.14 -31.09 -18.24
C GLU A 219 51.93 -29.77 -18.30
N ASN A 220 51.35 -28.73 -17.73
CA ASN A 220 52.10 -27.59 -17.24
C ASN A 220 51.41 -27.07 -15.94
N THR A 221 51.97 -27.42 -14.84
CA THR A 221 51.49 -27.10 -13.47
C THR A 221 51.36 -25.60 -13.20
N TRP A 222 51.85 -24.73 -14.05
CA TRP A 222 51.74 -23.27 -13.95
C TRP A 222 50.47 -22.71 -14.62
N SER A 223 49.86 -23.42 -15.56
CA SER A 223 48.58 -22.97 -16.17
C SER A 223 47.39 -23.20 -15.28
N LEU A 224 47.43 -24.22 -14.41
CA LEU A 224 46.36 -24.54 -13.46
C LEU A 224 46.14 -23.47 -12.34
N GLN A 225 47.20 -22.74 -11.99
CA GLN A 225 47.09 -21.64 -11.04
C GLN A 225 46.55 -20.35 -11.68
N LEU A 226 46.81 -20.09 -12.94
CA LEU A 226 46.30 -18.94 -13.69
C LEU A 226 44.84 -19.13 -14.12
N GLU A 227 44.42 -20.39 -14.40
CA GLU A 227 43.00 -20.71 -14.71
C GLU A 227 42.10 -20.63 -13.46
N ALA A 228 42.62 -20.84 -12.26
CA ALA A 228 41.88 -20.66 -11.00
C ALA A 228 41.53 -19.21 -10.72
N TRP A 229 42.17 -18.23 -11.33
CA TRP A 229 41.91 -16.79 -11.13
C TRP A 229 40.90 -16.21 -12.13
N SER A 230 40.49 -16.96 -13.16
CA SER A 230 39.53 -16.50 -14.18
C SER A 230 38.05 -16.77 -13.80
N GLN A 231 37.75 -17.19 -12.58
CA GLN A 231 36.43 -17.72 -12.20
C GLN A 231 35.65 -16.89 -11.15
N PHE A 232 35.88 -15.60 -11.08
CA PHE A 232 35.04 -14.70 -10.31
C PHE A 232 34.15 -13.93 -11.24
N GLU A 233 32.84 -13.91 -10.95
CA GLU A 233 31.87 -13.09 -11.64
C GLU A 233 31.29 -12.02 -10.70
N GLN A 234 30.95 -10.89 -11.28
CA GLN A 234 30.27 -9.82 -10.53
C GLN A 234 28.81 -10.20 -10.30
N VAL A 235 28.35 -10.11 -9.05
CA VAL A 235 26.99 -10.49 -8.65
C VAL A 235 26.06 -9.30 -8.58
N ASN A 236 26.57 -8.11 -8.18
CA ASN A 236 25.77 -6.91 -8.01
C ASN A 236 25.72 -6.02 -9.26
N ALA A 237 24.65 -5.26 -9.43
CA ALA A 237 24.45 -4.37 -10.57
C ALA A 237 25.25 -3.06 -10.49
N MET A 238 25.72 -2.66 -9.31
CA MET A 238 26.45 -1.42 -8.97
C MET A 238 25.68 -0.13 -9.24
N THR A 239 24.95 -0.01 -10.33
CA THR A 239 24.27 1.22 -10.72
C THR A 239 22.77 1.07 -10.60
N ALA A 240 22.17 1.88 -9.74
CA ALA A 240 20.71 1.91 -9.55
C ALA A 240 20.05 2.81 -10.60
N ILE A 241 18.91 2.37 -11.14
CA ILE A 241 18.10 3.20 -12.06
C ILE A 241 17.77 4.56 -11.42
N ARG A 242 17.46 4.60 -10.13
CA ARG A 242 17.16 5.83 -9.39
C ARG A 242 18.30 6.86 -9.35
N GLN A 243 19.53 6.45 -9.63
CA GLN A 243 20.69 7.34 -9.66
C GLN A 243 20.98 7.91 -11.05
N LYS A 244 20.43 7.27 -12.10
CA LYS A 244 20.52 7.75 -13.49
C LYS A 244 19.59 8.93 -13.70
N ASN A 245 19.91 9.82 -14.65
CA ASN A 245 18.93 10.78 -15.12
C ASN A 245 17.78 10.05 -15.83
N LYS A 246 16.54 10.54 -15.66
CA LYS A 246 15.37 9.98 -16.34
C LYS A 246 15.55 9.85 -17.85
N LYS A 247 16.33 10.74 -18.47
CA LYS A 247 16.62 10.75 -19.91
C LYS A 247 17.57 9.65 -20.38
N ASP A 248 18.36 9.11 -19.44
CA ASP A 248 19.41 8.13 -19.71
C ASP A 248 18.95 6.69 -19.46
N VAL A 249 17.70 6.51 -19.01
CA VAL A 249 17.10 5.20 -18.72
C VAL A 249 16.13 4.84 -19.84
N THR A 250 16.31 3.68 -20.44
CA THR A 250 15.42 3.18 -21.48
C THR A 250 14.11 2.61 -20.92
N ALA A 251 13.08 2.55 -21.76
CA ALA A 251 11.81 1.91 -21.39
C ALA A 251 11.98 0.43 -21.00
N GLU A 252 12.89 -0.26 -21.65
CA GLU A 252 13.22 -1.65 -21.36
C GLU A 252 13.87 -1.80 -19.97
N GLU A 253 14.81 -0.94 -19.60
CA GLU A 253 15.42 -0.94 -18.27
C GLU A 253 14.38 -0.71 -17.18
N TYR A 254 13.43 0.22 -17.38
CA TYR A 254 12.34 0.43 -16.43
C TYR A 254 11.42 -0.79 -16.33
N THR A 255 11.07 -1.40 -17.46
CA THR A 255 10.20 -2.57 -17.48
C THR A 255 10.86 -3.76 -16.77
N ASN A 256 12.12 -4.04 -17.06
CA ASN A 256 12.86 -5.12 -16.40
C ASN A 256 13.01 -4.89 -14.91
N HIS A 257 13.23 -3.64 -14.49
CA HIS A 257 13.30 -3.28 -13.09
C HIS A 257 11.94 -3.44 -12.38
N PHE A 258 10.85 -3.00 -13.00
CA PHE A 258 9.49 -3.22 -12.48
C PHE A 258 9.18 -4.71 -12.33
N GLN A 259 9.45 -5.50 -13.36
CA GLN A 259 9.19 -6.94 -13.36
C GLN A 259 9.95 -7.66 -12.25
N SER A 260 11.19 -7.24 -11.98
CA SER A 260 12.00 -7.75 -10.87
C SER A 260 11.40 -7.40 -9.50
N LEU A 261 10.91 -6.16 -9.32
CA LEU A 261 10.34 -5.69 -8.06
C LEU A 261 8.93 -6.25 -7.81
N ALA A 262 8.11 -6.30 -8.86
CA ALA A 262 6.72 -6.74 -8.77
C ALA A 262 6.53 -8.26 -8.88
N PHE A 263 7.58 -9.01 -9.19
CA PHE A 263 7.51 -10.45 -9.53
C PHE A 263 6.42 -10.72 -10.59
N SER A 264 6.32 -9.86 -11.59
CA SER A 264 5.32 -9.87 -12.65
C SER A 264 6.00 -9.82 -14.03
N GLN A 265 5.31 -10.29 -15.07
CA GLN A 265 5.73 -10.13 -16.46
C GLN A 265 5.04 -8.93 -17.15
N ASP A 266 4.21 -8.19 -16.41
CA ASP A 266 3.49 -7.04 -16.94
C ASP A 266 4.40 -5.83 -17.14
N VAL A 267 3.86 -4.83 -17.84
CA VAL A 267 4.50 -3.52 -18.04
C VAL A 267 3.78 -2.51 -17.11
N PRO A 268 4.51 -1.62 -16.44
CA PRO A 268 3.87 -0.58 -15.64
C PRO A 268 3.12 0.42 -16.53
N LEU A 269 1.99 0.95 -16.03
CA LEU A 269 1.22 1.97 -16.76
C LEU A 269 1.92 3.33 -16.76
N ASP A 270 2.59 3.67 -15.68
CA ASP A 270 3.42 4.88 -15.60
C ASP A 270 4.59 4.69 -14.64
N ILE A 271 5.58 5.56 -14.80
CA ILE A 271 6.86 5.54 -14.10
C ILE A 271 7.11 6.92 -13.49
N ILE A 272 7.14 6.97 -12.18
CA ILE A 272 7.43 8.18 -11.41
C ILE A 272 8.91 8.14 -11.02
N HIS A 273 9.76 8.84 -11.78
CA HIS A 273 11.19 8.94 -11.51
C HIS A 273 11.52 10.33 -11.01
N LEU A 274 11.92 10.42 -9.74
CA LEU A 274 12.18 11.66 -9.01
C LEU A 274 13.64 11.74 -8.57
N ASN A 275 14.22 12.93 -8.69
CA ASN A 275 15.46 13.35 -8.06
C ASN A 275 15.22 14.70 -7.41
N ILE A 276 15.01 14.70 -6.10
CA ILE A 276 14.67 15.90 -5.32
C ILE A 276 15.88 16.31 -4.51
N GLU A 277 16.32 17.55 -4.73
CA GLU A 277 17.43 18.19 -4.02
C GLU A 277 16.90 19.47 -3.36
N GLY A 278 17.14 19.63 -2.06
CA GLY A 278 16.65 20.80 -1.31
C GLY A 278 16.79 20.62 0.20
N ASN A 279 15.77 21.00 0.95
CA ASN A 279 15.72 20.82 2.40
C ASN A 279 15.71 19.32 2.80
N ILE A 280 15.30 18.47 1.91
CA ILE A 280 15.35 17.02 2.03
C ILE A 280 15.77 16.49 0.67
N ASN A 281 16.78 15.64 0.65
CA ASN A 281 17.28 15.01 -0.54
C ASN A 281 16.76 13.58 -0.62
N TYR A 282 16.12 13.23 -1.72
CA TYR A 282 15.74 11.85 -1.98
C TYR A 282 15.60 11.58 -3.48
N LYS A 283 15.79 10.33 -3.85
CA LYS A 283 15.57 9.80 -5.19
C LYS A 283 14.53 8.70 -5.10
N ALA A 284 13.62 8.67 -6.06
CA ALA A 284 12.60 7.63 -6.08
C ALA A 284 12.31 7.16 -7.51
N VAL A 285 12.06 5.87 -7.65
CA VAL A 285 11.46 5.29 -8.85
C VAL A 285 10.27 4.46 -8.38
N LEU A 286 9.06 4.96 -8.65
CA LEU A 286 7.82 4.27 -8.34
C LEU A 286 7.13 3.86 -9.64
N TYR A 287 6.40 2.75 -9.59
CA TYR A 287 5.68 2.19 -10.71
C TYR A 287 4.20 2.06 -10.38
N ILE A 288 3.36 2.50 -11.32
CA ILE A 288 1.92 2.26 -11.28
C ILE A 288 1.63 0.97 -12.06
N PRO A 289 1.25 -0.12 -11.39
CA PRO A 289 0.97 -1.39 -12.05
C PRO A 289 -0.36 -1.34 -12.81
N SER A 290 -0.49 -2.11 -13.88
CA SER A 290 -1.76 -2.29 -14.61
C SER A 290 -2.70 -3.25 -13.89
N LYS A 291 -2.15 -4.26 -13.21
CA LYS A 291 -2.87 -5.34 -12.55
C LYS A 291 -2.26 -5.66 -11.18
N PRO A 292 -3.05 -6.23 -10.26
CA PRO A 292 -2.54 -6.67 -8.97
C PRO A 292 -1.58 -7.87 -9.16
N ASN A 293 -0.52 -7.89 -8.33
CA ASN A 293 0.33 -9.05 -8.23
C ASN A 293 -0.48 -10.20 -7.59
N PRO A 294 -0.64 -11.37 -8.25
CA PRO A 294 -1.44 -12.47 -7.73
C PRO A 294 -0.87 -13.10 -6.44
N PHE A 295 0.39 -12.83 -6.12
CA PHE A 295 1.05 -13.32 -4.90
C PHE A 295 0.89 -12.36 -3.71
N VAL A 296 0.33 -11.16 -3.92
CA VAL A 296 0.13 -10.13 -2.90
C VAL A 296 -1.36 -9.97 -2.63
N ASP A 297 -1.77 -10.27 -1.39
CA ASP A 297 -3.14 -10.03 -0.95
C ASP A 297 -3.34 -8.54 -0.62
N LEU A 298 -3.95 -7.82 -1.53
CA LEU A 298 -4.23 -6.40 -1.37
C LEU A 298 -5.45 -6.11 -0.45
N ASN A 299 -6.18 -7.14 -0.01
CA ASN A 299 -7.32 -6.93 0.90
C ASN A 299 -6.90 -6.80 2.36
N ASP A 300 -5.68 -7.23 2.71
CA ASP A 300 -5.16 -7.15 4.07
C ASP A 300 -4.14 -6.01 4.21
N PRO A 301 -4.53 -4.86 4.78
CA PRO A 301 -3.62 -3.72 4.99
C PRO A 301 -2.55 -3.98 6.08
N ALA A 302 -2.65 -5.09 6.83
CA ALA A 302 -1.65 -5.45 7.84
C ALA A 302 -0.41 -6.09 7.22
N LYS A 303 -0.52 -6.68 6.03
CA LYS A 303 0.61 -7.28 5.32
C LYS A 303 1.68 -6.25 4.95
N GLU A 304 2.85 -6.74 4.61
CA GLU A 304 3.96 -5.90 4.17
C GLU A 304 3.64 -5.26 2.81
N TYR A 305 3.84 -3.96 2.71
CA TYR A 305 3.66 -3.16 1.50
C TYR A 305 4.55 -1.92 1.52
N GLY A 306 4.59 -1.23 0.41
CA GLY A 306 5.35 0.01 0.22
C GLY A 306 6.65 -0.21 -0.55
N PRO A 307 7.25 0.88 -1.03
CA PRO A 307 8.52 0.82 -1.75
C PRO A 307 9.66 0.40 -0.84
N ALA A 308 10.70 -0.20 -1.43
CA ALA A 308 11.94 -0.48 -0.73
C ALA A 308 12.66 0.82 -0.38
N LEU A 309 13.15 0.91 0.85
CA LEU A 309 13.89 2.07 1.36
C LEU A 309 15.39 1.79 1.37
N TYR A 310 16.14 2.66 0.73
CA TYR A 310 17.59 2.66 0.70
C TYR A 310 18.16 3.90 1.38
N VAL A 311 19.28 3.72 2.08
CA VAL A 311 20.10 4.80 2.58
C VAL A 311 21.53 4.53 2.10
N GLN A 312 22.08 5.48 1.31
CA GLN A 312 23.45 5.38 0.77
C GLN A 312 23.70 4.04 0.03
N ASN A 313 22.79 3.66 -0.85
CA ASN A 313 22.82 2.43 -1.65
C ASN A 313 22.69 1.11 -0.88
N VAL A 314 22.48 1.14 0.42
CA VAL A 314 22.21 -0.04 1.25
C VAL A 314 20.73 -0.14 1.52
N MET A 315 20.13 -1.29 1.26
CA MET A 315 18.71 -1.53 1.55
C MET A 315 18.49 -1.61 3.07
N ILE A 316 17.61 -0.79 3.56
CA ILE A 316 17.22 -0.71 4.98
C ILE A 316 15.95 -1.50 5.23
N MET A 317 14.93 -1.31 4.39
CA MET A 317 13.64 -1.98 4.47
C MET A 317 13.21 -2.38 3.07
N ASP A 318 12.74 -3.61 2.91
CA ASP A 318 12.20 -4.12 1.66
C ASP A 318 10.80 -3.54 1.36
N HIS A 319 10.00 -3.37 2.42
CA HIS A 319 8.67 -2.78 2.39
C HIS A 319 8.55 -1.70 3.46
N CYS A 320 8.62 -0.44 3.06
CA CYS A 320 8.51 0.69 3.97
C CYS A 320 7.11 1.32 3.95
N LYS A 321 6.26 0.92 4.91
CA LYS A 321 4.88 1.42 5.04
C LYS A 321 4.79 2.92 5.30
N ASP A 322 5.85 3.51 5.85
CA ASP A 322 5.88 4.95 6.15
C ASP A 322 6.08 5.83 4.91
N LEU A 323 6.44 5.23 3.76
CA LEU A 323 6.63 5.96 2.51
C LEU A 323 5.34 6.18 1.72
N LEU A 324 4.35 5.29 1.84
CA LEU A 324 3.07 5.40 1.16
C LEU A 324 1.94 4.96 2.09
N PRO A 325 0.77 5.61 2.06
CA PRO A 325 -0.38 5.20 2.87
C PRO A 325 -0.94 3.85 2.39
N ALA A 326 -1.67 3.16 3.28
CA ALA A 326 -2.18 1.82 3.04
C ALA A 326 -3.02 1.67 1.76
N TRP A 327 -3.73 2.71 1.35
CA TRP A 327 -4.52 2.69 0.13
C TRP A 327 -3.65 2.68 -1.16
N MET A 328 -2.36 3.04 -1.06
CA MET A 328 -1.37 2.94 -2.14
C MET A 328 -0.53 1.65 -2.09
N ARG A 329 -0.96 0.62 -1.35
CA ARG A 329 -0.20 -0.63 -1.13
C ARG A 329 0.07 -1.45 -2.40
N HIS A 330 -0.54 -1.09 -3.52
CA HIS A 330 -0.30 -1.67 -4.84
C HIS A 330 0.87 -1.02 -5.59
N ILE A 331 1.34 0.15 -5.13
CA ILE A 331 2.47 0.86 -5.75
C ILE A 331 3.77 0.20 -5.31
N VAL A 332 4.58 -0.18 -6.27
CA VAL A 332 5.91 -0.76 -6.05
C VAL A 332 7.00 0.20 -6.47
N GLY A 333 8.19 0.05 -5.90
CA GLY A 333 9.32 0.90 -6.27
C GLY A 333 10.41 0.96 -5.22
N ILE A 334 11.28 1.92 -5.40
CA ILE A 334 12.44 2.16 -4.54
C ILE A 334 12.51 3.65 -4.20
N VAL A 335 12.81 3.94 -2.94
CA VAL A 335 13.13 5.29 -2.46
C VAL A 335 14.49 5.26 -1.78
N GLU A 336 15.35 6.21 -2.10
CA GLU A 336 16.64 6.41 -1.46
C GLU A 336 16.76 7.81 -0.90
N THR A 337 17.21 7.94 0.35
CA THR A 337 17.51 9.22 0.96
C THR A 337 18.74 9.13 1.84
N PRO A 338 19.69 10.09 1.76
CA PRO A 338 20.82 10.17 2.68
C PRO A 338 20.46 10.82 4.02
N ASP A 339 19.31 11.50 4.10
CA ASP A 339 18.98 12.42 5.20
C ASP A 339 18.26 11.76 6.38
N LEU A 340 17.97 10.44 6.31
CA LEU A 340 17.28 9.74 7.40
C LEU A 340 18.22 9.42 8.56
N PRO A 341 17.86 9.82 9.79
CA PRO A 341 18.53 9.33 10.98
C PRO A 341 18.16 7.86 11.22
N LEU A 342 19.11 6.97 10.96
CA LEU A 342 18.93 5.54 11.21
C LEU A 342 19.10 5.26 12.71
N ASN A 343 18.30 4.32 13.24
CA ASN A 343 18.56 3.74 14.56
C ASN A 343 19.71 2.72 14.49
N VAL A 344 20.08 2.18 15.64
CA VAL A 344 21.22 1.28 15.80
C VAL A 344 21.07 -0.02 14.97
N SER A 345 19.85 -0.58 14.88
CA SER A 345 19.55 -1.80 14.09
C SER A 345 19.30 -1.52 12.61
N ARG A 346 19.04 -0.25 12.25
CA ARG A 346 18.57 0.14 10.91
C ARG A 346 17.27 -0.55 10.47
N GLU A 347 16.56 -1.21 11.39
CA GLU A 347 15.29 -1.91 11.10
C GLU A 347 14.07 -1.07 11.47
N ILE A 348 14.20 -0.15 12.41
CA ILE A 348 13.12 0.69 12.91
C ILE A 348 13.46 2.14 12.59
N LEU A 349 12.61 2.77 11.81
CA LEU A 349 12.65 4.20 11.59
C LEU A 349 12.04 4.90 12.80
N GLN A 350 12.76 5.84 13.39
CA GLN A 350 12.13 6.76 14.33
C GLN A 350 11.16 7.63 13.54
N GLN A 351 9.96 7.91 14.09
CA GLN A 351 9.00 8.83 13.48
C GLN A 351 9.72 10.15 13.15
N SER A 352 10.02 10.34 11.89
CA SER A 352 10.83 11.45 11.41
C SER A 352 9.97 12.39 10.59
N SER A 353 10.05 13.69 10.86
CA SER A 353 9.42 14.71 10.02
C SER A 353 9.91 14.65 8.56
N ILE A 354 11.08 14.04 8.32
CA ILE A 354 11.64 13.80 6.98
C ILE A 354 10.78 12.76 6.25
N MET A 355 10.45 11.65 6.90
CA MET A 355 9.60 10.60 6.31
C MET A 355 8.23 11.14 5.92
N SER A 356 7.57 11.88 6.81
CA SER A 356 6.26 12.48 6.50
C SER A 356 6.30 13.42 5.30
N LYS A 357 7.37 14.19 5.14
CA LYS A 357 7.53 15.08 3.98
C LYS A 357 7.80 14.31 2.69
N ILE A 358 8.61 13.25 2.74
CA ILE A 358 8.84 12.35 1.60
C ILE A 358 7.50 11.70 1.22
N GLN A 359 6.77 11.14 2.18
CA GLN A 359 5.46 10.53 1.96
C GLN A 359 4.48 11.49 1.28
N THR A 360 4.33 12.72 1.81
CA THR A 360 3.44 13.75 1.24
C THR A 360 3.81 14.04 -0.22
N SER A 361 5.11 14.13 -0.51
CA SER A 361 5.59 14.37 -1.87
C SER A 361 5.32 13.18 -2.80
N LEU A 362 5.56 11.95 -2.36
CA LEU A 362 5.31 10.73 -3.14
C LEU A 362 3.81 10.55 -3.43
N VAL A 363 2.95 10.72 -2.41
CA VAL A 363 1.49 10.66 -2.55
C VAL A 363 1.00 11.65 -3.61
N LYS A 364 1.49 12.89 -3.56
CA LYS A 364 1.15 13.92 -4.55
C LYS A 364 1.53 13.52 -5.97
N GLU A 365 2.72 12.98 -6.18
CA GLU A 365 3.17 12.59 -7.52
C GLU A 365 2.43 11.34 -8.03
N VAL A 366 2.06 10.40 -7.17
CA VAL A 366 1.21 9.25 -7.55
C VAL A 366 -0.18 9.71 -7.98
N ILE A 367 -0.84 10.58 -7.21
CA ILE A 367 -2.16 11.13 -7.58
C ILE A 367 -2.07 11.89 -8.91
N LYS A 368 -1.05 12.73 -9.08
CA LYS A 368 -0.82 13.48 -10.31
C LYS A 368 -0.62 12.57 -11.52
N SER A 369 0.13 11.48 -11.38
CA SER A 369 0.31 10.47 -12.43
C SER A 369 -1.01 9.80 -12.79
N LEU A 370 -1.81 9.37 -11.80
CA LEU A 370 -3.13 8.78 -12.03
C LEU A 370 -4.09 9.73 -12.75
N LEU A 371 -4.11 11.02 -12.37
CA LEU A 371 -4.89 12.04 -13.05
C LEU A 371 -4.42 12.27 -14.49
N TYR A 372 -3.11 12.21 -14.72
CA TYR A 372 -2.51 12.30 -16.06
C TYR A 372 -2.92 11.11 -16.94
N ILE A 373 -2.79 9.87 -16.45
CA ILE A 373 -3.19 8.67 -17.18
C ILE A 373 -4.69 8.75 -17.52
N LYS A 374 -5.53 9.11 -16.53
CA LYS A 374 -6.98 9.26 -16.73
C LYS A 374 -7.32 10.24 -17.84
N LYS A 375 -6.61 11.36 -17.91
CA LYS A 375 -6.85 12.43 -18.90
C LYS A 375 -6.34 12.07 -20.29
N GLU A 376 -5.11 11.56 -20.40
CA GLU A 376 -4.42 11.38 -21.68
C GLU A 376 -4.64 9.97 -22.27
N ASN A 377 -4.88 8.96 -21.43
CA ASN A 377 -5.07 7.57 -21.83
C ASN A 377 -6.12 6.87 -20.96
N ASN A 378 -7.37 7.20 -21.17
CA ASN A 378 -8.47 6.64 -20.39
C ASN A 378 -8.58 5.09 -20.44
N PRO A 379 -8.32 4.40 -21.56
CA PRO A 379 -8.33 2.93 -21.61
C PRO A 379 -7.34 2.29 -20.61
N ASP A 380 -6.12 2.81 -20.52
CA ASP A 380 -5.13 2.33 -19.55
C ASP A 380 -5.56 2.66 -18.11
N TYR A 381 -6.13 3.86 -17.91
CA TYR A 381 -6.70 4.21 -16.62
C TYR A 381 -7.84 3.27 -16.23
N MET A 382 -8.71 2.88 -17.15
CA MET A 382 -9.79 1.93 -16.87
C MET A 382 -9.27 0.53 -16.54
N THR A 383 -8.17 0.10 -17.17
CA THR A 383 -7.48 -1.16 -16.82
C THR A 383 -6.98 -1.11 -15.36
N TYR A 384 -6.35 -0.01 -14.96
CA TYR A 384 -5.94 0.24 -13.59
C TYR A 384 -7.16 0.32 -12.64
N TYR A 385 -8.17 1.11 -12.98
CA TYR A 385 -9.36 1.32 -12.16
C TYR A 385 -10.08 0.01 -11.85
N THR A 386 -10.25 -0.85 -12.85
CA THR A 386 -10.85 -2.19 -12.71
C THR A 386 -10.18 -3.02 -11.63
N SER A 387 -8.88 -2.86 -11.48
CA SER A 387 -8.07 -3.63 -10.53
C SER A 387 -8.00 -3.00 -9.14
N PHE A 388 -8.03 -1.67 -9.04
CA PHE A 388 -7.65 -0.95 -7.81
C PHE A 388 -8.69 0.05 -7.28
N TRP A 389 -9.89 0.10 -7.86
CA TRP A 389 -10.95 1.05 -7.48
C TRP A 389 -11.28 1.05 -5.98
N ARG A 390 -11.23 -0.12 -5.32
CA ARG A 390 -11.45 -0.22 -3.88
C ARG A 390 -10.41 0.52 -3.08
N LEU A 391 -9.13 0.41 -3.49
CA LEU A 391 -8.03 1.13 -2.85
C LEU A 391 -8.18 2.64 -3.00
N LEU A 392 -8.66 3.11 -4.16
CA LEU A 392 -8.97 4.53 -4.36
C LEU A 392 -10.12 5.00 -3.45
N LYS A 393 -11.16 4.19 -3.27
CA LYS A 393 -12.24 4.50 -2.31
C LYS A 393 -11.75 4.52 -0.87
N GLU A 394 -10.88 3.57 -0.47
CA GLU A 394 -10.19 3.61 0.81
C GLU A 394 -9.39 4.92 0.97
N GLY A 395 -8.66 5.32 -0.07
CA GLY A 395 -7.90 6.57 -0.10
C GLY A 395 -8.77 7.79 0.13
N ALA A 396 -9.87 7.92 -0.59
CA ALA A 396 -10.80 9.02 -0.44
C ALA A 396 -11.49 9.07 0.93
N TYR A 397 -11.57 7.92 1.62
CA TYR A 397 -12.07 7.83 2.99
C TYR A 397 -11.01 8.22 4.04
N TYR A 398 -9.77 7.68 3.93
CA TYR A 398 -8.75 7.86 4.97
C TYR A 398 -7.92 9.13 4.82
N ASP A 399 -7.66 9.60 3.59
CA ASP A 399 -6.81 10.75 3.31
C ASP A 399 -7.62 12.05 3.29
N GLN A 400 -7.73 12.69 4.45
CA GLN A 400 -8.54 13.90 4.61
C GLN A 400 -8.01 15.11 3.83
N GLU A 401 -6.71 15.17 3.54
CA GLU A 401 -6.10 16.28 2.81
C GLU A 401 -6.30 16.15 1.29
N LYS A 402 -6.33 14.91 0.78
CA LYS A 402 -6.38 14.61 -0.64
C LYS A 402 -7.70 14.00 -1.10
N LYS A 403 -8.69 13.86 -0.21
CA LYS A 403 -9.96 13.18 -0.47
C LYS A 403 -10.67 13.67 -1.76
N GLU A 404 -10.68 14.97 -2.05
CA GLU A 404 -11.32 15.51 -3.26
C GLU A 404 -10.54 15.15 -4.53
N GLU A 405 -9.19 15.25 -4.49
CA GLU A 405 -8.35 14.85 -5.61
C GLU A 405 -8.52 13.34 -5.91
N ILE A 406 -8.57 12.50 -4.86
CA ILE A 406 -8.79 11.06 -4.98
C ILE A 406 -10.22 10.77 -5.45
N ALA A 407 -11.23 11.46 -4.92
CA ALA A 407 -12.61 11.29 -5.35
C ALA A 407 -12.82 11.63 -6.84
N SER A 408 -12.04 12.56 -7.38
CA SER A 408 -12.07 12.87 -8.82
C SER A 408 -11.60 11.72 -9.71
N LEU A 409 -10.88 10.74 -9.13
CA LEU A 409 -10.44 9.52 -9.82
C LEU A 409 -11.53 8.44 -9.88
N LEU A 410 -12.59 8.55 -9.06
CA LEU A 410 -13.61 7.52 -8.93
C LEU A 410 -14.66 7.60 -10.04
N TYR A 411 -15.20 6.43 -10.38
CA TYR A 411 -16.39 6.27 -11.24
C TYR A 411 -17.53 5.68 -10.44
N PHE A 412 -18.74 6.13 -10.76
CA PHE A 412 -19.99 5.67 -10.15
C PHE A 412 -20.99 5.31 -11.24
N GLN A 413 -21.66 4.21 -11.08
CA GLN A 413 -22.81 3.89 -11.94
C GLN A 413 -23.93 4.91 -11.67
N ASN A 414 -24.76 5.20 -12.67
CA ASN A 414 -25.78 6.23 -12.58
C ASN A 414 -27.07 5.84 -13.31
N SER A 415 -28.14 6.61 -13.11
CA SER A 415 -29.45 6.28 -13.61
C SER A 415 -29.66 6.57 -15.13
N ILE A 416 -28.86 7.47 -15.71
CA ILE A 416 -29.04 7.88 -17.12
C ILE A 416 -28.23 6.98 -18.05
N THR A 417 -26.94 6.81 -17.83
CA THR A 417 -26.08 6.01 -18.73
C THR A 417 -26.46 4.53 -18.73
N ASN A 418 -26.95 4.02 -17.60
CA ASN A 418 -27.43 2.63 -17.53
C ASN A 418 -28.79 2.37 -18.22
N ASN A 419 -29.52 3.42 -18.55
CA ASN A 419 -30.76 3.30 -19.39
C ASN A 419 -30.43 3.23 -20.90
N ALA A 420 -29.25 3.72 -21.30
CA ALA A 420 -28.79 3.61 -22.68
C ALA A 420 -28.09 2.25 -22.84
N SER A 421 -28.85 1.24 -23.27
CA SER A 421 -28.32 -0.07 -23.68
C SER A 421 -27.43 0.10 -24.93
N THR A 422 -26.25 0.62 -24.76
CA THR A 422 -25.18 0.55 -25.76
C THR A 422 -24.48 -0.79 -25.58
N LYS A 423 -24.70 -1.65 -26.57
CA LYS A 423 -23.99 -2.91 -26.80
C LYS A 423 -22.52 -2.61 -27.12
N GLU A 424 -21.72 -2.35 -26.13
CA GLU A 424 -20.27 -2.50 -26.21
C GLU A 424 -19.85 -3.37 -25.02
N GLU A 425 -19.33 -4.54 -25.37
CA GLU A 425 -18.85 -5.55 -24.46
C GLU A 425 -17.77 -4.96 -23.56
N SER A 426 -18.10 -4.66 -22.32
CA SER A 426 -17.11 -4.38 -21.28
C SER A 426 -16.37 -5.66 -20.94
N PRO A 427 -15.04 -5.62 -20.74
CA PRO A 427 -14.29 -6.83 -20.37
C PRO A 427 -14.86 -7.41 -19.08
N SER A 428 -15.07 -8.70 -19.11
CA SER A 428 -15.60 -9.53 -18.04
C SER A 428 -14.73 -9.43 -16.78
N SER A 429 -15.14 -8.60 -15.85
CA SER A 429 -14.68 -8.68 -14.46
C SER A 429 -15.92 -8.55 -13.57
N GLY A 430 -16.20 -9.56 -12.79
CA GLY A 430 -17.18 -9.87 -11.77
C GLY A 430 -18.14 -8.83 -11.16
N TYR A 431 -18.28 -7.66 -11.69
CA TYR A 431 -19.24 -6.63 -11.31
C TYR A 431 -20.10 -6.26 -12.52
N GLY A 432 -21.33 -6.78 -12.56
CA GLY A 432 -22.42 -6.36 -13.43
C GLY A 432 -22.19 -6.60 -14.92
N GLU A 433 -22.59 -7.78 -15.42
CA GLU A 433 -22.69 -8.04 -16.86
C GLU A 433 -23.48 -6.93 -17.57
N GLY A 434 -22.80 -6.17 -18.45
CA GLY A 434 -23.44 -5.27 -19.41
C GLY A 434 -23.64 -3.81 -19.00
N LEU A 435 -23.25 -3.40 -17.80
CA LEU A 435 -23.31 -1.99 -17.36
C LEU A 435 -21.89 -1.45 -17.23
N GLY A 436 -21.55 -0.37 -17.95
CA GLY A 436 -20.23 0.29 -17.86
C GLY A 436 -19.92 0.79 -16.45
N TRP A 437 -18.69 1.29 -16.24
CA TRP A 437 -18.25 1.84 -14.93
C TRP A 437 -19.04 3.07 -14.48
N GLY A 438 -19.83 3.68 -15.38
CA GLY A 438 -20.61 4.87 -15.13
C GLY A 438 -19.83 6.16 -15.41
N ILE A 439 -20.02 7.17 -14.58
CA ILE A 439 -19.46 8.51 -14.74
C ILE A 439 -18.68 8.96 -13.52
N THR A 440 -17.80 9.93 -13.70
CA THR A 440 -17.10 10.60 -12.59
C THR A 440 -17.99 11.66 -11.95
N LEU A 441 -17.60 12.13 -10.75
CA LEU A 441 -18.31 13.24 -10.09
C LEU A 441 -18.24 14.54 -10.93
N ASP A 442 -17.14 14.77 -11.65
CA ASP A 442 -16.99 15.93 -12.53
C ASP A 442 -17.92 15.86 -13.75
N GLU A 443 -18.04 14.69 -14.36
CA GLU A 443 -18.99 14.45 -15.46
C GLU A 443 -20.43 14.57 -14.97
N TYR A 444 -20.75 14.06 -13.77
CA TYR A 444 -22.06 14.24 -13.18
C TYR A 444 -22.42 15.72 -13.03
N ILE A 445 -21.50 16.53 -12.48
CA ILE A 445 -21.72 17.98 -12.33
C ILE A 445 -21.87 18.69 -13.68
N SER A 446 -21.07 18.29 -14.69
CA SER A 446 -21.12 18.90 -16.02
C SER A 446 -22.37 18.55 -16.83
N ASN A 447 -22.85 17.31 -16.69
CA ASN A 447 -24.00 16.78 -17.43
C ASN A 447 -25.34 17.26 -16.86
N ASN A 448 -25.43 17.44 -15.56
CA ASN A 448 -26.63 17.91 -14.88
C ASN A 448 -26.65 19.46 -14.87
N THR A 449 -27.15 20.04 -15.93
CA THR A 449 -27.08 21.46 -16.24
C THR A 449 -27.76 22.42 -15.22
N GLU A 450 -28.40 23.40 -15.63
CA GLU A 450 -28.92 24.61 -14.98
C GLU A 450 -29.58 24.40 -13.57
N SER A 451 -30.36 23.35 -13.38
CA SER A 451 -31.11 23.08 -12.14
C SER A 451 -30.23 22.72 -10.94
N LEU A 452 -29.10 22.04 -11.18
CA LEU A 452 -28.17 21.63 -10.10
C LEU A 452 -27.19 22.73 -9.73
N LYS A 453 -26.93 23.69 -10.62
CA LYS A 453 -25.97 24.78 -10.35
C LYS A 453 -26.36 25.61 -9.12
N TRP A 454 -27.64 25.80 -8.86
CA TRP A 454 -28.11 26.54 -7.70
C TRP A 454 -28.37 25.68 -6.48
N LEU A 455 -28.79 24.38 -6.66
CA LEU A 455 -29.01 23.45 -5.56
C LEU A 455 -27.70 22.87 -5.01
N LYS A 456 -26.63 22.84 -5.83
CA LYS A 456 -25.33 22.26 -5.49
C LYS A 456 -25.45 20.86 -4.85
N SER A 457 -26.23 19.97 -5.48
CA SER A 457 -26.53 18.62 -4.97
C SER A 457 -26.03 17.53 -5.90
N LEU A 458 -25.40 16.51 -5.31
CA LEU A 458 -25.05 15.24 -5.91
C LEU A 458 -26.04 14.20 -5.39
N TYR A 459 -27.03 13.85 -6.20
CA TYR A 459 -28.05 12.89 -5.79
C TYR A 459 -27.53 11.48 -5.88
N TYR A 460 -27.72 10.69 -4.84
CA TYR A 460 -27.27 9.30 -4.81
C TYR A 460 -28.30 8.38 -4.16
N LEU A 461 -28.16 7.08 -4.45
CA LEU A 461 -28.92 6.00 -3.84
C LEU A 461 -28.00 4.84 -3.48
N HIS A 462 -28.05 4.38 -2.24
CA HIS A 462 -27.44 3.11 -1.88
C HIS A 462 -28.27 1.95 -2.42
N THR A 463 -27.62 1.01 -3.11
CA THR A 463 -28.28 -0.11 -3.78
C THR A 463 -27.31 -1.28 -3.97
N PRO A 464 -27.75 -2.54 -3.89
CA PRO A 464 -26.87 -3.68 -4.11
C PRO A 464 -26.27 -3.74 -5.52
N SER A 465 -26.95 -3.17 -6.51
CA SER A 465 -26.48 -3.10 -7.89
C SER A 465 -27.17 -1.96 -8.63
N ALA A 466 -26.59 -1.48 -9.72
CA ALA A 466 -27.22 -0.47 -10.56
C ALA A 466 -28.55 -0.95 -11.15
N LYS A 467 -28.69 -2.23 -11.46
CA LYS A 467 -29.93 -2.84 -11.95
C LYS A 467 -31.08 -2.69 -10.94
N GLU A 468 -30.79 -2.93 -9.67
CA GLU A 468 -31.77 -2.73 -8.61
C GLU A 468 -32.05 -1.23 -8.40
N GLY A 469 -31.00 -0.39 -8.46
CA GLY A 469 -31.14 1.06 -8.35
C GLY A 469 -32.06 1.67 -9.39
N ILE A 470 -31.91 1.29 -10.67
CA ILE A 470 -32.77 1.78 -11.78
C ILE A 470 -34.25 1.46 -11.56
N ASN A 471 -34.54 0.32 -10.93
CA ASN A 471 -35.87 -0.15 -10.63
C ASN A 471 -36.40 0.35 -9.26
N SER A 472 -35.62 1.10 -8.51
CA SER A 472 -36.07 1.64 -7.23
C SER A 472 -37.20 2.65 -7.41
N PRO A 473 -38.24 2.59 -6.58
CA PRO A 473 -39.33 3.58 -6.59
C PRO A 473 -38.87 5.03 -6.42
N HIS A 474 -37.77 5.25 -5.67
CA HIS A 474 -37.22 6.59 -5.45
C HIS A 474 -36.70 7.25 -6.74
N ILE A 475 -36.36 6.46 -7.77
CA ILE A 475 -35.90 6.97 -9.07
C ILE A 475 -36.99 7.69 -9.84
N HIS A 476 -38.26 7.33 -9.67
CA HIS A 476 -39.35 7.94 -10.44
C HIS A 476 -39.45 9.45 -10.23
N LYS A 477 -39.33 9.90 -8.98
CA LYS A 477 -39.32 11.34 -8.64
C LYS A 477 -38.14 12.11 -9.28
N MET A 478 -37.03 11.42 -9.55
CA MET A 478 -35.82 12.00 -10.17
C MET A 478 -35.97 12.06 -11.70
N LYS A 479 -36.53 10.99 -12.32
CA LYS A 479 -36.77 10.91 -13.76
C LYS A 479 -37.70 12.01 -14.25
N LYS A 480 -38.80 12.31 -13.52
CA LYS A 480 -39.69 13.42 -13.83
C LYS A 480 -39.00 14.77 -13.91
N ARG A 481 -37.99 14.95 -13.12
CA ARG A 481 -37.19 16.19 -13.04
C ARG A 481 -35.96 16.19 -13.94
N ASN A 482 -35.81 15.12 -14.73
CA ASN A 482 -34.64 14.89 -15.57
C ASN A 482 -33.32 15.00 -14.79
N LEU A 483 -33.30 14.50 -13.54
CA LEU A 483 -32.15 14.47 -12.66
C LEU A 483 -31.51 13.09 -12.67
N ASP A 484 -30.20 13.07 -12.79
CA ASP A 484 -29.40 11.85 -12.66
C ASP A 484 -29.19 11.45 -11.18
N VAL A 485 -28.95 10.17 -10.94
CA VAL A 485 -28.73 9.61 -9.61
C VAL A 485 -27.50 8.69 -9.66
N LEU A 486 -26.55 8.92 -8.79
CA LEU A 486 -25.39 8.06 -8.61
C LEU A 486 -25.79 6.83 -7.78
N PHE A 487 -25.34 5.66 -8.18
CA PHE A 487 -25.56 4.42 -7.45
C PHE A 487 -24.33 4.06 -6.61
N MET A 488 -24.54 3.97 -5.31
CA MET A 488 -23.55 3.55 -4.33
C MET A 488 -23.73 2.05 -4.09
N THR A 489 -22.91 1.24 -4.76
CA THR A 489 -23.11 -0.21 -4.85
C THR A 489 -22.14 -1.02 -3.99
N ASP A 490 -21.14 -0.39 -3.39
CA ASP A 490 -20.16 -1.05 -2.52
C ASP A 490 -20.34 -0.61 -1.06
N PRO A 491 -20.16 -1.51 -0.07
CA PRO A 491 -20.26 -1.16 1.34
C PRO A 491 -19.35 0.00 1.78
N ILE A 492 -18.19 0.19 1.14
CA ILE A 492 -17.29 1.30 1.46
C ILE A 492 -17.89 2.66 1.07
N ASP A 493 -18.86 2.70 0.14
CA ASP A 493 -19.47 3.96 -0.30
C ASP A 493 -20.23 4.68 0.82
N GLU A 494 -20.81 3.94 1.80
CA GLU A 494 -21.41 4.53 3.00
C GLU A 494 -20.39 5.39 3.78
N TYR A 495 -19.21 4.81 4.00
CA TYR A 495 -18.14 5.51 4.71
C TYR A 495 -17.55 6.65 3.87
N LEU A 496 -17.37 6.40 2.57
CA LEU A 496 -16.86 7.38 1.62
C LEU A 496 -17.72 8.65 1.62
N ILE A 497 -19.04 8.50 1.45
CA ILE A 497 -19.98 9.63 1.43
C ILE A 497 -20.01 10.35 2.77
N SER A 498 -20.02 9.61 3.90
CA SER A 498 -20.03 10.21 5.23
C SER A 498 -18.80 11.09 5.51
N MET A 499 -17.64 10.75 4.89
CA MET A 499 -16.40 11.50 5.05
C MET A 499 -16.22 12.60 4.00
N LEU A 500 -16.64 12.37 2.76
CA LEU A 500 -16.59 13.40 1.73
C LEU A 500 -17.55 14.55 2.05
N ARG A 501 -18.79 14.23 2.41
CA ARG A 501 -19.92 15.15 2.64
C ARG A 501 -20.19 16.10 1.48
N THR A 502 -19.14 16.70 0.92
CA THR A 502 -19.18 17.61 -0.22
C THR A 502 -18.10 17.24 -1.22
N TYR A 503 -18.32 17.56 -2.48
CA TYR A 503 -17.33 17.54 -3.54
C TYR A 503 -17.46 18.81 -4.38
N LYS A 504 -16.40 19.61 -4.46
CA LYS A 504 -16.39 20.92 -5.20
C LYS A 504 -17.63 21.79 -4.90
N GLU A 505 -17.95 21.98 -3.62
CA GLU A 505 -19.11 22.73 -3.12
C GLU A 505 -20.48 22.06 -3.36
N TYR A 506 -20.57 20.84 -3.91
CA TYR A 506 -21.79 20.09 -4.07
C TYR A 506 -21.98 19.13 -2.89
N ASN A 507 -23.18 19.13 -2.27
CA ASN A 507 -23.53 18.25 -1.17
C ASN A 507 -24.03 16.89 -1.72
N PHE A 508 -23.61 15.79 -1.09
CA PHE A 508 -24.23 14.50 -1.35
C PHE A 508 -25.61 14.42 -0.70
N VAL A 509 -26.62 14.08 -1.49
CA VAL A 509 -28.04 14.02 -1.07
C VAL A 509 -28.60 12.64 -1.37
N ASN A 510 -28.96 11.89 -0.33
CA ASN A 510 -29.60 10.58 -0.48
C ASN A 510 -31.06 10.76 -0.94
N ILE A 511 -31.43 10.22 -2.09
CA ILE A 511 -32.80 10.35 -2.62
C ILE A 511 -33.84 9.52 -1.84
N ALA A 512 -33.42 8.57 -1.01
CA ALA A 512 -34.29 7.84 -0.07
C ALA A 512 -34.43 8.56 1.28
N SER A 513 -33.88 9.78 1.45
CA SER A 513 -34.09 10.62 2.62
C SER A 513 -35.45 11.32 2.58
N SER A 514 -36.07 11.48 3.75
CA SER A 514 -37.35 12.17 3.91
C SER A 514 -37.26 13.68 3.67
N ASP A 515 -36.07 14.26 3.72
CA ASP A 515 -35.85 15.72 3.74
C ASP A 515 -35.20 16.23 2.44
N VAL A 516 -35.31 15.44 1.36
CA VAL A 516 -34.72 15.78 0.05
C VAL A 516 -35.36 17.01 -0.55
N THR A 517 -34.55 18.05 -0.79
CA THR A 517 -34.96 19.22 -1.56
C THR A 517 -34.73 18.95 -3.05
N LEU A 518 -35.80 18.97 -3.82
CA LEU A 518 -35.79 18.79 -5.26
C LEU A 518 -36.26 20.07 -6.00
N PRO A 519 -35.77 20.32 -7.21
CA PRO A 519 -36.31 21.42 -8.02
C PRO A 519 -37.78 21.16 -8.37
N GLU A 520 -38.60 22.20 -8.36
CA GLU A 520 -40.00 22.11 -8.78
C GLU A 520 -40.08 21.75 -10.27
N PHE A 521 -41.07 20.98 -10.64
CA PHE A 521 -41.38 20.64 -12.04
C PHE A 521 -42.79 21.13 -12.43
N GLU A 522 -43.03 21.26 -13.72
CA GLU A 522 -44.32 21.70 -14.24
C GLU A 522 -45.43 20.71 -13.85
N GLY A 523 -46.46 21.17 -13.13
CA GLY A 523 -47.55 20.35 -12.59
C GLY A 523 -47.38 19.88 -11.14
N GLU A 524 -46.25 20.12 -10.47
CA GLU A 524 -46.03 19.65 -9.08
C GLU A 524 -47.05 20.22 -8.08
N LYS A 525 -47.52 21.45 -8.32
CA LYS A 525 -48.56 22.07 -7.45
C LYS A 525 -49.86 21.33 -7.55
N ASP A 526 -50.27 20.93 -8.76
CA ASP A 526 -51.51 20.18 -8.99
C ASP A 526 -51.43 18.79 -8.33
N GLU A 527 -50.26 18.13 -8.42
CA GLU A 527 -50.03 16.84 -7.76
C GLU A 527 -50.07 16.97 -6.23
N LYS A 528 -49.46 18.01 -5.64
CA LYS A 528 -49.56 18.27 -4.21
C LYS A 528 -50.98 18.51 -3.73
N GLU A 529 -51.79 19.26 -4.48
CA GLU A 529 -53.19 19.49 -4.15
C GLU A 529 -54.01 18.19 -4.16
N VAL A 530 -53.76 17.31 -5.15
CA VAL A 530 -54.40 15.99 -5.23
C VAL A 530 -53.98 15.10 -4.05
N VAL A 531 -52.71 15.07 -3.69
CA VAL A 531 -52.18 14.33 -2.52
C VAL A 531 -52.83 14.82 -1.23
N GLU A 532 -52.86 16.13 -0.99
CA GLU A 532 -53.49 16.71 0.19
C GLU A 532 -54.97 16.39 0.31
N LYS A 533 -55.68 16.39 -0.83
CA LYS A 533 -57.10 16.02 -0.87
C LYS A 533 -57.29 14.54 -0.53
N ASN A 534 -56.47 13.66 -1.08
CA ASN A 534 -56.49 12.24 -0.78
C ASN A 534 -56.14 11.97 0.69
N GLU A 535 -55.13 12.63 1.28
CA GLU A 535 -54.79 12.49 2.69
C GLU A 535 -55.95 12.93 3.61
N LYS A 536 -56.62 14.04 3.30
CA LYS A 536 -57.81 14.49 4.05
C LYS A 536 -58.94 13.49 3.96
N GLN A 537 -59.19 12.94 2.80
CA GLN A 537 -60.29 11.97 2.54
C GLN A 537 -60.02 10.63 3.25
N HIS A 538 -58.77 10.15 3.27
CA HIS A 538 -58.42 8.82 3.80
C HIS A 538 -57.63 8.91 5.08
N LYS A 539 -57.77 9.99 5.86
CA LYS A 539 -57.06 10.23 7.13
C LYS A 539 -57.17 9.06 8.11
N ASN A 540 -58.36 8.44 8.21
CA ASN A 540 -58.60 7.32 9.10
C ASN A 540 -57.81 6.06 8.68
N PHE A 541 -57.69 5.80 7.39
CA PHE A 541 -56.89 4.70 6.88
C PHE A 541 -55.41 4.90 7.18
N LEU A 542 -54.85 6.11 6.98
CA LEU A 542 -53.44 6.41 7.33
C LEU A 542 -53.19 6.25 8.83
N ALA A 543 -54.10 6.67 9.66
CA ALA A 543 -54.02 6.47 11.14
C ALA A 543 -54.07 4.98 11.50
N PHE A 544 -54.91 4.21 10.83
CA PHE A 544 -55.03 2.76 11.00
C PHE A 544 -53.70 2.06 10.62
N VAL A 545 -53.09 2.39 9.47
CA VAL A 545 -51.79 1.86 9.05
C VAL A 545 -50.74 2.17 10.11
N SER A 546 -50.67 3.40 10.61
CA SER A 546 -49.73 3.79 11.65
C SER A 546 -49.95 3.01 12.94
N THR A 547 -51.19 2.64 13.26
CA THR A 547 -51.53 1.89 14.50
C THR A 547 -51.11 0.42 14.38
N ILE A 548 -51.32 -0.22 13.22
CA ILE A 548 -50.95 -1.64 12.97
C ILE A 548 -49.45 -1.83 12.99
N ILE A 549 -48.68 -0.95 12.33
CA ILE A 549 -47.22 -1.08 12.23
C ILE A 549 -46.53 -0.66 13.51
N GLY A 550 -47.13 0.28 14.24
CA GLY A 550 -46.62 0.79 15.52
C GLY A 550 -45.98 2.18 15.41
N GLN A 551 -46.32 3.02 16.38
CA GLN A 551 -45.82 4.41 16.49
C GLN A 551 -44.34 4.50 16.89
N ASP A 552 -43.76 3.41 17.36
CA ASP A 552 -42.32 3.35 17.65
C ASP A 552 -41.47 3.07 16.38
N THR A 553 -42.11 2.55 15.32
CA THR A 553 -41.50 2.19 14.06
C THR A 553 -41.63 3.29 13.00
N LEU A 554 -42.80 3.95 12.99
CA LEU A 554 -43.11 5.00 12.02
C LEU A 554 -43.20 6.40 12.65
N GLU A 555 -42.58 7.38 11.97
CA GLU A 555 -42.75 8.80 12.27
C GLU A 555 -44.07 9.32 11.70
N LYS A 556 -44.32 8.98 10.42
CA LYS A 556 -45.50 9.45 9.67
C LYS A 556 -45.86 8.44 8.59
N VAL A 557 -47.21 8.36 8.31
CA VAL A 557 -47.73 7.70 7.11
C VAL A 557 -48.35 8.77 6.22
N SER A 558 -48.03 8.79 4.94
CA SER A 558 -48.52 9.77 3.95
C SER A 558 -48.76 9.15 2.61
N PHE A 559 -49.45 9.85 1.72
CA PHE A 559 -49.56 9.47 0.34
C PHE A 559 -48.55 10.23 -0.52
N TRP A 560 -48.14 9.60 -1.60
CA TRP A 560 -47.44 10.24 -2.70
C TRP A 560 -47.74 9.51 -4.01
N GLN A 561 -47.98 10.28 -5.05
CA GLN A 561 -48.15 9.76 -6.40
C GLN A 561 -46.79 9.44 -7.02
N ASP A 562 -46.76 8.58 -8.01
CA ASP A 562 -45.58 8.32 -8.81
C ASP A 562 -44.47 7.50 -8.16
N LEU A 563 -44.92 6.44 -7.48
CA LEU A 563 -44.04 5.39 -6.98
C LEU A 563 -43.94 4.20 -7.95
N GLY A 564 -44.33 4.40 -9.24
CA GLY A 564 -44.41 3.33 -10.22
C GLY A 564 -45.43 2.26 -9.80
N ASP A 565 -45.08 1.00 -9.96
CA ASP A 565 -45.92 -0.14 -9.56
C ASP A 565 -45.85 -0.49 -8.07
N SER A 566 -45.00 0.23 -7.29
CA SER A 566 -44.81 -0.07 -5.87
C SER A 566 -46.04 0.31 -5.06
N LEU A 567 -46.37 -0.48 -4.00
CA LEU A 567 -47.45 -0.19 -3.06
C LEU A 567 -47.07 0.96 -2.13
N ALA A 568 -45.83 0.93 -1.61
CA ALA A 568 -45.33 1.92 -0.70
C ALA A 568 -43.78 1.92 -0.71
N VAL A 569 -43.19 2.98 -0.14
CA VAL A 569 -41.75 3.10 0.10
C VAL A 569 -41.51 3.63 1.51
N LEU A 570 -40.30 3.40 2.03
CA LEU A 570 -39.86 3.98 3.27
C LEU A 570 -38.83 5.07 2.98
N ASP A 571 -39.01 6.24 3.58
CA ASP A 571 -38.01 7.29 3.61
C ASP A 571 -37.37 7.35 5.00
N THR A 572 -36.03 7.33 5.04
CA THR A 572 -35.25 7.42 6.29
C THR A 572 -34.95 8.89 6.58
N PRO A 573 -35.07 9.40 7.82
CA PRO A 573 -34.71 10.78 8.15
C PRO A 573 -33.24 11.04 7.86
N ASP A 574 -32.91 12.28 7.47
CA ASP A 574 -31.53 12.65 7.14
C ASP A 574 -30.59 12.46 8.35
N GLY A 575 -29.36 12.02 8.08
CA GLY A 575 -28.35 11.75 9.10
C GLY A 575 -28.55 10.47 9.92
N GLN A 576 -29.63 9.69 9.66
CA GLN A 576 -29.83 8.38 10.27
C GLN A 576 -29.13 7.27 9.47
N PRO A 577 -28.71 6.16 10.13
CA PRO A 577 -28.12 5.02 9.43
C PRO A 577 -29.02 4.45 8.35
N THR A 578 -28.46 4.20 7.18
CA THR A 578 -29.17 3.50 6.09
C THR A 578 -29.44 2.03 6.46
N ALA A 579 -30.27 1.34 5.69
CA ALA A 579 -30.53 -0.10 5.88
C ALA A 579 -29.22 -0.92 5.79
N GLN A 580 -28.29 -0.52 4.91
CA GLN A 580 -26.99 -1.16 4.78
C GLN A 580 -26.12 -0.91 5.98
N MET A 581 -26.03 0.33 6.47
CA MET A 581 -25.27 0.68 7.66
C MET A 581 -25.81 -0.04 8.91
N THR A 582 -27.12 -0.12 9.04
CA THR A 582 -27.80 -0.87 10.11
C THR A 582 -27.40 -2.36 10.12
N ARG A 583 -27.35 -3.00 8.93
CA ARG A 583 -26.89 -4.40 8.80
C ARG A 583 -25.42 -4.54 9.21
N MET A 584 -24.57 -3.59 8.82
CA MET A 584 -23.15 -3.61 9.20
C MET A 584 -22.97 -3.45 10.70
N MET A 585 -23.69 -2.51 11.35
CA MET A 585 -23.67 -2.33 12.79
C MET A 585 -24.11 -3.61 13.52
N LYS A 586 -25.16 -4.25 13.03
CA LYS A 586 -25.67 -5.55 13.57
C LYS A 586 -24.60 -6.65 13.45
N ALA A 587 -23.94 -6.74 12.30
CA ALA A 587 -22.86 -7.72 12.06
C ALA A 587 -21.65 -7.49 12.98
N MET A 588 -21.39 -6.24 13.38
CA MET A 588 -20.33 -5.87 14.34
C MET A 588 -20.76 -6.00 15.80
N GLY A 589 -21.99 -6.45 16.08
CA GLY A 589 -22.52 -6.58 17.44
C GLY A 589 -22.81 -5.24 18.14
N GLN A 590 -22.97 -4.15 17.37
CA GLN A 590 -23.32 -2.84 17.90
C GLN A 590 -24.84 -2.72 18.14
N GLU A 591 -25.24 -1.93 19.13
CA GLU A 591 -26.64 -1.61 19.33
C GLU A 591 -27.18 -0.76 18.17
N ILE A 592 -28.31 -1.16 17.63
CA ILE A 592 -28.97 -0.46 16.54
C ILE A 592 -29.91 0.57 17.14
N PRO A 593 -29.79 1.86 16.80
CA PRO A 593 -30.76 2.87 17.23
C PRO A 593 -32.13 2.59 16.62
N THR A 594 -33.20 2.79 17.37
CA THR A 594 -34.56 2.73 16.84
C THR A 594 -34.80 3.94 15.95
N ILE A 595 -34.88 3.70 14.64
CA ILE A 595 -35.08 4.75 13.65
C ILE A 595 -36.55 4.76 13.23
N LYS A 596 -37.25 5.87 13.48
CA LYS A 596 -38.62 6.06 12.98
C LYS A 596 -38.56 6.55 11.55
N LYS A 597 -39.18 5.80 10.62
CA LYS A 597 -39.21 6.10 9.18
C LYS A 597 -40.54 6.69 8.74
N LYS A 598 -40.55 7.37 7.59
CA LYS A 598 -41.80 7.81 6.93
C LYS A 598 -42.26 6.75 5.93
N LEU A 599 -43.48 6.25 6.11
CA LEU A 599 -44.07 5.32 5.15
C LEU A 599 -44.90 6.11 4.13
N ILE A 600 -44.51 6.01 2.88
CA ILE A 600 -45.20 6.70 1.76
C ILE A 600 -45.92 5.68 0.95
N ILE A 601 -47.26 5.78 0.87
CA ILE A 601 -48.16 4.85 0.20
C ILE A 601 -48.56 5.42 -1.17
N ASN A 602 -48.63 4.56 -2.17
CA ASN A 602 -49.06 4.90 -3.54
C ASN A 602 -50.59 4.80 -3.66
N PRO A 603 -51.32 5.94 -3.66
CA PRO A 603 -52.81 5.92 -3.75
C PRO A 603 -53.29 5.50 -5.12
N ASP A 604 -52.47 5.54 -6.15
CA ASP A 604 -52.87 5.17 -7.55
C ASP A 604 -52.70 3.68 -7.83
N ASN A 605 -52.06 2.94 -6.93
CA ASN A 605 -51.90 1.50 -7.07
C ASN A 605 -53.24 0.78 -6.85
N LYS A 606 -53.62 -0.06 -7.80
CA LYS A 606 -54.91 -0.77 -7.79
C LYS A 606 -55.14 -1.62 -6.53
N LEU A 607 -54.09 -2.23 -6.02
CA LEU A 607 -54.18 -3.06 -4.81
C LEU A 607 -54.41 -2.18 -3.57
N VAL A 608 -53.73 -1.04 -3.49
CA VAL A 608 -53.92 -0.05 -2.41
C VAL A 608 -55.36 0.46 -2.44
N GLN A 609 -55.89 0.85 -3.59
CA GLN A 609 -57.28 1.30 -3.79
C GLN A 609 -58.30 0.24 -3.36
N LYS A 610 -58.07 -1.03 -3.73
CA LYS A 610 -58.92 -2.16 -3.33
C LYS A 610 -59.02 -2.26 -1.81
N TYR A 611 -57.88 -2.19 -1.10
CA TYR A 611 -57.90 -2.35 0.36
C TYR A 611 -58.25 -1.07 1.13
N MET A 612 -58.08 0.10 0.55
CA MET A 612 -58.64 1.34 1.09
C MET A 612 -60.17 1.28 1.09
N SER A 613 -60.79 0.86 -0.05
CA SER A 613 -62.24 0.67 -0.17
C SER A 613 -62.76 -0.44 0.76
N ALA A 614 -61.99 -1.52 0.93
CA ALA A 614 -62.32 -2.58 1.89
C ALA A 614 -62.30 -2.07 3.36
N TYR A 615 -61.34 -1.22 3.71
CA TYR A 615 -61.26 -0.57 5.01
C TYR A 615 -62.47 0.33 5.30
N ASP A 616 -62.89 1.11 4.31
CA ASP A 616 -64.06 1.98 4.41
C ASP A 616 -65.36 1.16 4.67
N THR A 617 -65.41 -0.09 4.17
CA THR A 617 -66.54 -1.01 4.35
C THR A 617 -66.47 -1.74 5.71
N ASP A 618 -65.32 -2.31 6.06
CA ASP A 618 -65.11 -3.01 7.31
C ASP A 618 -63.65 -2.79 7.82
N PRO A 619 -63.45 -1.81 8.74
CA PRO A 619 -62.15 -1.50 9.32
C PRO A 619 -61.51 -2.63 10.14
N LYS A 620 -62.29 -3.64 10.53
CA LYS A 620 -61.84 -4.78 11.35
C LYS A 620 -61.53 -6.03 10.52
N SER A 621 -61.64 -5.94 9.21
CA SER A 621 -61.36 -7.06 8.30
C SER A 621 -59.94 -7.59 8.45
N ASP A 622 -59.77 -8.89 8.74
CA ASP A 622 -58.45 -9.55 8.85
C ASP A 622 -57.67 -9.40 7.54
N LYS A 623 -58.29 -9.33 6.38
CA LYS A 623 -57.64 -9.10 5.09
C LYS A 623 -57.04 -7.69 4.99
N VAL A 624 -57.66 -6.68 5.58
CA VAL A 624 -57.11 -5.31 5.61
C VAL A 624 -55.91 -5.24 6.56
N HIS A 625 -55.96 -5.89 7.70
CA HIS A 625 -54.78 -6.01 8.59
C HIS A 625 -53.61 -6.70 7.89
N LEU A 626 -53.86 -7.83 7.28
CA LEU A 626 -52.89 -8.61 6.54
C LEU A 626 -52.24 -7.79 5.39
N PHE A 627 -53.06 -6.98 4.71
CA PHE A 627 -52.57 -6.11 3.63
C PHE A 627 -51.63 -5.01 4.16
N VAL A 628 -51.92 -4.42 5.31
CA VAL A 628 -51.09 -3.37 5.89
C VAL A 628 -49.74 -3.95 6.32
N GLU A 629 -49.70 -5.14 6.92
CA GLU A 629 -48.46 -5.82 7.24
C GLU A 629 -47.64 -6.16 5.98
N TYR A 630 -48.29 -6.71 4.97
CA TYR A 630 -47.68 -7.03 3.68
C TYR A 630 -47.10 -5.79 2.98
N LEU A 631 -47.82 -4.67 2.97
CA LEU A 631 -47.42 -3.41 2.38
C LEU A 631 -46.13 -2.87 3.07
N TYR A 632 -46.07 -2.96 4.39
CA TYR A 632 -44.90 -2.53 5.16
C TYR A 632 -43.70 -3.45 4.93
N GLU A 633 -43.88 -4.77 4.96
CA GLU A 633 -42.82 -5.74 4.67
C GLU A 633 -42.29 -5.58 3.24
N GLN A 634 -43.18 -5.29 2.25
CA GLN A 634 -42.75 -4.99 0.88
C GLN A 634 -41.88 -3.72 0.84
N ALA A 635 -42.29 -2.66 1.56
CA ALA A 635 -41.49 -1.42 1.62
C ALA A 635 -40.11 -1.62 2.27
N LEU A 636 -40.00 -2.49 3.30
CA LEU A 636 -38.75 -2.90 3.89
C LEU A 636 -37.85 -3.63 2.88
N LEU A 637 -38.41 -4.54 2.09
CA LEU A 637 -37.64 -5.27 1.07
C LEU A 637 -37.13 -4.34 -0.05
N LEU A 638 -37.93 -3.34 -0.44
CA LEU A 638 -37.52 -2.34 -1.43
C LEU A 638 -36.39 -1.43 -0.95
N GLU A 639 -36.24 -1.29 0.37
CA GLU A 639 -35.14 -0.57 1.01
C GLU A 639 -33.95 -1.48 1.34
N TRP A 640 -34.03 -2.77 0.93
CA TRP A 640 -33.08 -3.83 1.27
C TRP A 640 -32.90 -4.06 2.78
N SER A 641 -33.93 -3.70 3.56
CA SER A 641 -33.99 -4.05 4.99
C SER A 641 -34.36 -5.53 5.15
N GLU A 642 -33.97 -6.11 6.28
CA GLU A 642 -34.36 -7.47 6.65
C GLU A 642 -35.83 -7.51 7.06
N ILE A 643 -36.55 -8.52 6.60
CA ILE A 643 -37.89 -8.87 7.10
C ILE A 643 -37.79 -10.09 8.01
N GLU A 644 -38.75 -10.27 8.90
CA GLU A 644 -38.72 -11.31 9.93
C GLU A 644 -38.72 -12.74 9.29
N SER A 645 -39.50 -12.95 8.26
CA SER A 645 -39.58 -14.22 7.56
C SER A 645 -40.06 -14.05 6.11
N ILE A 646 -39.21 -14.44 5.15
CA ILE A 646 -39.59 -14.47 3.71
C ILE A 646 -40.78 -15.44 3.48
N ASN A 647 -40.80 -16.57 4.16
CA ASN A 647 -41.90 -17.52 4.01
C ASN A 647 -43.25 -16.92 4.49
N ASN A 648 -43.25 -16.18 5.56
CA ASN A 648 -44.45 -15.51 6.07
C ASN A 648 -44.91 -14.41 5.11
N PHE A 649 -43.99 -13.60 4.57
CA PHE A 649 -44.25 -12.61 3.54
C PHE A 649 -44.93 -13.22 2.28
N LEU A 650 -44.39 -14.33 1.76
CA LEU A 650 -44.95 -15.04 0.63
C LEU A 650 -46.33 -15.62 0.95
N SER A 651 -46.52 -16.13 2.17
CA SER A 651 -47.85 -16.62 2.63
C SER A 651 -48.89 -15.50 2.64
N LYS A 652 -48.53 -14.30 3.16
CA LYS A 652 -49.37 -13.10 3.14
C LYS A 652 -49.70 -12.71 1.69
N ALA A 653 -48.74 -12.68 0.80
CA ALA A 653 -48.97 -12.39 -0.64
C ALA A 653 -50.01 -13.35 -1.26
N ASN A 654 -49.87 -14.66 -1.03
CA ASN A 654 -50.79 -15.67 -1.56
C ASN A 654 -52.21 -15.49 -1.01
N GLN A 655 -52.39 -15.14 0.25
CA GLN A 655 -53.70 -14.89 0.86
C GLN A 655 -54.38 -13.64 0.32
N LEU A 656 -53.60 -12.60 -0.03
CA LEU A 656 -54.10 -11.36 -0.60
C LEU A 656 -54.50 -11.45 -2.08
N MET A 657 -53.90 -12.43 -2.81
CA MET A 657 -54.23 -12.73 -4.21
C MET A 657 -55.52 -13.53 -4.36
N ASN A 658 -55.91 -14.28 -3.32
CA ASN A 658 -57.16 -15.06 -3.25
C ASN A 658 -58.30 -14.20 -2.61
#